data_8d0f2f8dc9b3c0334b5bfea90c9786c5
#
_entry.id   8d0f2f8dc9b3c0334b5bfea90c9786c5
#
_cell.length_a   1.000
_cell.length_b   1.000
_cell.length_c   1.000
_cell.angle_alpha   90.00
_cell.angle_beta   90.00
_cell.angle_gamma   90.00
#
_symmetry.space_group_name_H-M   'P 1'
#
loop_
_entity.id
_entity.type
_entity.pdbx_description
1 polymer ?
#
loop_
_entity_poly.entity_id
_entity_poly.type
_entity_poly.pdbx_seq_one_letter_code
_entity_poly.pdbx_strand_id
1 'polypeptide(L)'
;MRRFLLSTLLLATLHAEKIPGLHARVEIIRDTWGVPHIYASNTDDLFFAQGWITAKDRLFQIDLWRRAGSGKLSEVAGRSALGRDRMARLLRYRGEWTKEWDSYAPDARQIVTAFVNGINAYIHSLNGRRPIEFQSAGYDPGLWTPEDVVTRIPALGVSQNLVSEVDRALQIASFGEAVTEKFSPPDPFIHLTIPTGLDVRAITREILRDFAAAETEPFLRGGSNNWVIDGSISATGKPLLANDPHRPIMVPSLRKIVHLVAPGWNAIGAGEPALPGIALGHNESIAFGFTIVGIDQQDLYVEKINPANSSQYLYKGAWKAIEIEKQSIAIKGSAPQSVELRYTQHGPIIYEDSARHLAYALKTVGAESGGAAYLAGLSVARAKNWKDFVAAMSRYKSPSENMIYADTAGNIGWIASGAAPIRSGGAGLLPVPGDTGQYEWTGFLPVTDLPQSYNPAKHFIVTANNNILPPNYPKQLSFEWASPFRAERAVQLLSEPKKFTVTDFEHMQYDVVSLPARRLQAIVRKSRPARHGDVVDEFLKWDARVTADSRPGLVFELWLSALISEIYPRDWPGGVRLEVMLKMLEERPNPHSIADALDRALATIERALPHRETWRWSAAHSLMMQHPLDRADFNVPRVPRPGDSNTIDAAGGTSGESGASYRQILDVADWDRSVVTNTPGESGDPQSQHYRDLLDDWVTGKYHPLPFSRKAVEAAAEERIILEPK
;
A
#
# COMPACT_ATOMS: atom_id res chain seq x y z
N MET A 1 9.45 22.96 52.30
CA MET A 1 10.40 22.99 51.17
C MET A 1 9.62 23.06 49.86
N ARG A 2 9.54 24.23 49.25
CA ARG A 2 8.88 24.45 47.96
C ARG A 2 9.84 23.99 46.86
N ARG A 3 9.47 22.95 46.08
CA ARG A 3 10.17 22.58 44.85
C ARG A 3 9.75 23.59 43.77
N PHE A 4 10.69 24.42 43.34
CA PHE A 4 10.59 25.19 42.11
C PHE A 4 10.69 24.19 40.93
N LEU A 5 9.60 24.03 40.15
CA LEU A 5 9.67 23.49 38.83
C LEU A 5 10.31 24.56 37.93
N LEU A 6 11.55 24.38 37.55
CA LEU A 6 12.13 25.07 36.39
C LEU A 6 11.45 24.50 35.14
N SER A 7 10.52 25.22 34.54
CA SER A 7 10.12 25.02 33.14
C SER A 7 11.27 25.54 32.28
N THR A 8 12.07 24.62 31.75
CA THR A 8 12.97 24.91 30.64
C THR A 8 12.10 25.26 29.44
N LEU A 9 11.98 26.54 29.10
CA LEU A 9 11.60 26.94 27.74
C LEU A 9 12.65 26.38 26.78
N LEU A 10 12.31 25.34 26.02
CA LEU A 10 13.06 24.98 24.82
C LEU A 10 12.88 26.16 23.84
N LEU A 11 13.94 26.96 23.68
CA LEU A 11 14.01 27.97 22.62
C LEU A 11 14.17 27.20 21.30
N ALA A 12 13.08 27.11 20.49
CA ALA A 12 13.16 26.57 19.15
C ALA A 12 14.26 27.28 18.36
N THR A 13 15.13 26.50 17.71
CA THR A 13 16.21 27.05 16.86
C THR A 13 15.58 27.78 15.68
N LEU A 14 15.98 29.03 15.44
CA LEU A 14 15.46 29.86 14.35
C LEU A 14 16.45 29.86 13.18
N HIS A 15 16.02 29.37 12.03
CA HIS A 15 16.76 29.44 10.76
C HIS A 15 15.98 30.28 9.74
N ALA A 16 16.63 31.25 9.11
CA ALA A 16 16.06 32.04 8.02
C ALA A 16 16.86 31.80 6.74
N GLU A 17 16.17 31.44 5.66
CA GLU A 17 16.77 31.18 4.35
C GLU A 17 16.10 32.00 3.27
N LYS A 18 16.90 32.67 2.40
CA LYS A 18 16.41 33.37 1.22
C LYS A 18 16.36 32.40 0.04
N ILE A 19 15.18 32.15 -0.48
CA ILE A 19 14.92 31.13 -1.51
C ILE A 19 14.33 31.79 -2.75
N PRO A 20 14.93 31.63 -3.95
CA PRO A 20 14.33 32.04 -5.19
C PRO A 20 13.07 31.23 -5.49
N GLY A 21 12.03 31.89 -6.02
CA GLY A 21 10.79 31.24 -6.45
C GLY A 21 9.64 31.32 -5.45
N LEU A 22 9.86 31.83 -4.23
CA LEU A 22 8.80 32.20 -3.30
C LEU A 22 8.23 33.58 -3.67
N HIS A 23 6.92 33.77 -3.43
CA HIS A 23 6.23 35.04 -3.58
C HIS A 23 6.14 35.79 -2.25
N ALA A 24 5.99 35.08 -1.15
CA ALA A 24 5.88 35.63 0.21
C ALA A 24 6.61 34.77 1.23
N ARG A 25 6.79 35.32 2.44
CA ARG A 25 7.39 34.61 3.56
C ARG A 25 6.56 33.38 3.95
N VAL A 26 7.22 32.24 4.16
CA VAL A 26 6.64 31.00 4.70
C VAL A 26 7.31 30.67 6.02
N GLU A 27 6.50 30.24 7.00
CA GLU A 27 6.98 29.70 8.26
C GLU A 27 6.76 28.19 8.30
N ILE A 28 7.81 27.44 8.65
CA ILE A 28 7.74 25.99 8.91
C ILE A 28 8.12 25.79 10.38
N ILE A 29 7.23 25.18 11.16
CA ILE A 29 7.51 24.75 12.53
C ILE A 29 7.66 23.25 12.48
N ARG A 30 8.83 22.73 12.87
CA ARG A 30 9.03 21.31 13.08
C ARG A 30 8.75 21.02 14.56
N ASP A 31 7.91 20.03 14.81
CA ASP A 31 7.63 19.57 16.18
C ASP A 31 8.69 18.55 16.66
N THR A 32 8.58 18.15 17.92
CA THR A 32 9.50 17.23 18.59
C THR A 32 9.50 15.81 18.04
N TRP A 33 8.58 15.46 17.13
CA TRP A 33 8.50 14.18 16.41
C TRP A 33 8.97 14.29 14.96
N GLY A 34 9.47 15.47 14.57
CA GLY A 34 9.99 15.73 13.24
C GLY A 34 8.94 16.14 12.20
N VAL A 35 7.67 16.31 12.59
CA VAL A 35 6.59 16.69 11.67
C VAL A 35 6.68 18.18 11.31
N PRO A 36 6.74 18.56 10.02
CA PRO A 36 6.72 19.95 9.60
C PRO A 36 5.29 20.47 9.49
N HIS A 37 5.02 21.60 10.17
CA HIS A 37 3.79 22.40 10.07
C HIS A 37 4.09 23.65 9.25
N ILE A 38 3.51 23.76 8.05
CA ILE A 38 3.81 24.80 7.05
C ILE A 38 2.71 25.84 7.05
N TYR A 39 3.07 27.11 7.27
CA TYR A 39 2.17 28.24 7.28
C TYR A 39 2.55 29.20 6.15
N ALA A 40 1.68 29.35 5.15
CA ALA A 40 1.88 30.19 3.98
C ALA A 40 0.68 31.12 3.77
N SER A 41 0.88 32.21 3.02
CA SER A 41 -0.17 33.18 2.68
C SER A 41 -0.93 32.86 1.40
N ASN A 42 -0.46 31.86 0.63
CA ASN A 42 -1.06 31.42 -0.63
C ASN A 42 -0.72 29.95 -0.92
N THR A 43 -1.43 29.34 -1.86
CA THR A 43 -1.29 27.94 -2.24
C THR A 43 0.07 27.63 -2.89
N ASP A 44 0.59 28.51 -3.73
CA ASP A 44 1.86 28.28 -4.43
C ASP A 44 3.03 28.18 -3.44
N ASP A 45 3.12 29.14 -2.52
CA ASP A 45 4.18 29.14 -1.51
C ASP A 45 4.01 27.98 -0.51
N LEU A 46 2.75 27.57 -0.23
CA LEU A 46 2.48 26.38 0.61
C LEU A 46 3.09 25.12 0.02
N PHE A 47 2.78 24.82 -1.23
CA PHE A 47 3.28 23.61 -1.88
C PHE A 47 4.74 23.70 -2.29
N PHE A 48 5.24 24.90 -2.60
CA PHE A 48 6.67 25.14 -2.75
C PHE A 48 7.41 24.75 -1.45
N ALA A 49 6.95 25.23 -0.31
CA ALA A 49 7.56 24.92 0.99
C ALA A 49 7.42 23.43 1.35
N GLN A 50 6.30 22.76 1.01
CA GLN A 50 6.17 21.31 1.15
C GLN A 50 7.23 20.58 0.33
N GLY A 51 7.44 20.95 -0.93
CA GLY A 51 8.47 20.35 -1.79
C GLY A 51 9.88 20.58 -1.24
N TRP A 52 10.16 21.81 -0.80
CA TRP A 52 11.45 22.18 -0.21
C TRP A 52 11.80 21.39 1.05
N ILE A 53 10.87 21.33 2.02
CA ILE A 53 11.11 20.60 3.27
C ILE A 53 11.14 19.07 3.07
N THR A 54 10.38 18.57 2.09
CA THR A 54 10.44 17.15 1.72
C THR A 54 11.78 16.79 1.11
N ALA A 55 12.32 17.64 0.24
CA ALA A 55 13.67 17.44 -0.31
C ALA A 55 14.73 17.57 0.79
N LYS A 56 14.60 18.49 1.73
CA LYS A 56 15.52 18.61 2.87
C LYS A 56 15.56 17.31 3.70
N ASP A 57 14.42 16.68 3.91
CA ASP A 57 14.31 15.50 4.78
C ASP A 57 14.49 14.16 4.05
N ARG A 58 14.17 14.06 2.75
CA ARG A 58 13.96 12.78 2.04
C ARG A 58 14.57 12.71 0.63
N LEU A 59 15.54 13.60 0.29
CA LEU A 59 15.99 13.79 -1.09
C LEU A 59 16.43 12.50 -1.77
N PHE A 60 17.21 11.66 -1.09
CA PHE A 60 17.71 10.41 -1.68
C PHE A 60 16.56 9.44 -1.99
N GLN A 61 15.62 9.26 -1.06
CA GLN A 61 14.45 8.41 -1.23
C GLN A 61 13.61 8.87 -2.42
N ILE A 62 13.26 10.17 -2.49
CA ILE A 62 12.42 10.67 -3.57
C ILE A 62 13.13 10.69 -4.93
N ASP A 63 14.46 10.91 -4.98
CA ASP A 63 15.24 10.82 -6.25
C ASP A 63 15.25 9.37 -6.78
N LEU A 64 15.43 8.38 -5.92
CA LEU A 64 15.32 6.97 -6.33
C LEU A 64 13.92 6.64 -6.86
N TRP A 65 12.86 7.11 -6.19
CA TRP A 65 11.47 6.88 -6.63
C TRP A 65 11.16 7.57 -7.96
N ARG A 66 11.62 8.81 -8.13
CA ARG A 66 11.52 9.53 -9.39
C ARG A 66 12.20 8.77 -10.53
N ARG A 67 13.46 8.33 -10.32
CA ARG A 67 14.20 7.55 -11.32
C ARG A 67 13.51 6.23 -11.65
N ALA A 68 13.01 5.54 -10.63
CA ALA A 68 12.26 4.32 -10.80
C ALA A 68 10.96 4.53 -11.61
N GLY A 69 10.19 5.55 -11.26
CA GLY A 69 8.93 5.87 -11.94
C GLY A 69 9.11 6.39 -13.35
N SER A 70 10.22 7.12 -13.62
CA SER A 70 10.56 7.68 -14.94
C SER A 70 11.37 6.71 -15.81
N GLY A 71 11.70 5.50 -15.34
CA GLY A 71 12.53 4.55 -16.08
C GLY A 71 13.98 5.03 -16.30
N LYS A 72 14.60 5.58 -15.25
CA LYS A 72 15.96 6.15 -15.23
C LYS A 72 16.82 5.58 -14.11
N LEU A 73 16.39 4.50 -13.46
CA LEU A 73 17.13 3.92 -12.32
C LEU A 73 18.47 3.31 -12.76
N SER A 74 18.55 2.77 -13.98
CA SER A 74 19.78 2.22 -14.54
C SER A 74 20.93 3.23 -14.63
N GLU A 75 20.62 4.52 -14.72
CA GLU A 75 21.62 5.60 -14.76
C GLU A 75 22.49 5.62 -13.48
N VAL A 76 21.94 5.13 -12.36
CA VAL A 76 22.61 5.14 -11.06
C VAL A 76 22.82 3.74 -10.48
N ALA A 77 21.94 2.78 -10.76
CA ALA A 77 21.99 1.40 -10.26
C ALA A 77 22.61 0.40 -11.26
N GLY A 78 22.88 0.81 -12.49
CA GLY A 78 23.48 -0.05 -13.51
C GLY A 78 22.51 -1.03 -14.17
N ARG A 79 23.07 -2.05 -14.85
CA ARG A 79 22.33 -2.96 -15.71
C ARG A 79 21.23 -3.77 -15.01
N SER A 80 21.33 -4.01 -13.73
CA SER A 80 20.30 -4.75 -12.97
C SER A 80 18.93 -4.07 -12.97
N ALA A 81 18.89 -2.73 -13.10
CA ALA A 81 17.65 -1.96 -13.15
C ALA A 81 17.05 -1.82 -14.58
N LEU A 82 17.70 -2.36 -15.63
CA LEU A 82 17.28 -2.15 -17.01
C LEU A 82 15.87 -2.67 -17.33
N GLY A 83 15.54 -3.88 -16.87
CA GLY A 83 14.20 -4.47 -17.08
C GLY A 83 13.10 -3.62 -16.46
N ARG A 84 13.37 -3.09 -15.27
CA ARG A 84 12.48 -2.17 -14.56
C ARG A 84 12.31 -0.84 -15.30
N ASP A 85 13.39 -0.23 -15.75
CA ASP A 85 13.33 1.03 -16.50
C ASP A 85 12.56 0.85 -17.82
N ARG A 86 12.77 -0.28 -18.52
CA ARG A 86 12.00 -0.61 -19.71
C ARG A 86 10.50 -0.70 -19.38
N MET A 87 10.13 -1.39 -18.31
CA MET A 87 8.73 -1.55 -17.91
C MET A 87 8.11 -0.22 -17.46
N ALA A 88 8.83 0.60 -16.68
CA ALA A 88 8.36 1.92 -16.28
C ALA A 88 8.06 2.82 -17.49
N ARG A 89 8.93 2.80 -18.51
CA ARG A 89 8.71 3.53 -19.77
C ARG A 89 7.58 2.95 -20.60
N LEU A 90 7.41 1.63 -20.61
CA LEU A 90 6.33 0.95 -21.30
C LEU A 90 4.95 1.30 -20.70
N LEU A 91 4.87 1.40 -19.38
CA LEU A 91 3.64 1.65 -18.63
C LEU A 91 3.35 3.15 -18.35
N ARG A 92 4.22 4.05 -18.81
CA ARG A 92 4.03 5.49 -18.59
C ARG A 92 2.72 5.98 -19.22
N TYR A 93 2.22 7.10 -18.69
CA TYR A 93 1.10 7.79 -19.31
C TYR A 93 1.45 8.32 -20.72
N ARG A 94 0.56 8.09 -21.69
CA ARG A 94 0.73 8.46 -23.11
C ARG A 94 -0.44 9.26 -23.67
N GLY A 95 -1.38 9.65 -22.81
CA GLY A 95 -2.54 10.44 -23.18
C GLY A 95 -2.27 11.96 -23.20
N GLU A 96 -3.34 12.71 -23.21
CA GLU A 96 -3.31 14.17 -23.23
C GLU A 96 -3.04 14.75 -21.84
N TRP A 97 -1.96 15.49 -21.67
CA TRP A 97 -1.53 16.06 -20.39
C TRP A 97 -2.56 17.00 -19.74
N THR A 98 -3.33 17.75 -20.52
CA THR A 98 -4.41 18.60 -19.97
C THR A 98 -5.46 17.74 -19.26
N LYS A 99 -5.90 16.65 -19.88
CA LYS A 99 -6.85 15.72 -19.26
C LYS A 99 -6.27 15.03 -18.03
N GLU A 100 -4.99 14.75 -18.06
CA GLU A 100 -4.28 14.17 -16.91
C GLU A 100 -4.37 15.11 -15.70
N TRP A 101 -3.96 16.37 -15.84
CA TRP A 101 -3.96 17.33 -14.74
C TRP A 101 -5.37 17.63 -14.23
N ASP A 102 -6.33 17.85 -15.11
CA ASP A 102 -7.72 18.16 -14.75
C ASP A 102 -8.41 17.00 -14.02
N SER A 103 -7.89 15.79 -14.15
CA SER A 103 -8.44 14.61 -13.50
C SER A 103 -8.25 14.58 -11.97
N TYR A 104 -7.25 15.25 -11.41
CA TYR A 104 -6.93 15.21 -9.98
C TYR A 104 -7.62 16.31 -9.18
N ALA A 105 -7.45 17.54 -9.62
CA ALA A 105 -8.07 18.74 -9.06
C ALA A 105 -7.97 19.88 -10.10
N PRO A 106 -8.82 20.92 -10.05
CA PRO A 106 -8.77 22.02 -11.00
C PRO A 106 -7.42 22.78 -11.02
N ASP A 107 -6.72 22.78 -9.88
CA ASP A 107 -5.43 23.44 -9.66
C ASP A 107 -4.25 22.45 -9.51
N ALA A 108 -4.45 21.17 -9.85
CA ALA A 108 -3.45 20.12 -9.63
C ALA A 108 -2.11 20.43 -10.33
N ARG A 109 -2.14 20.92 -11.58
CA ARG A 109 -0.92 21.29 -12.31
C ARG A 109 -0.14 22.40 -11.61
N GLN A 110 -0.84 23.44 -11.12
CA GLN A 110 -0.26 24.53 -10.36
C GLN A 110 0.41 24.04 -9.07
N ILE A 111 -0.32 23.23 -8.29
CA ILE A 111 0.17 22.63 -7.03
C ILE A 111 1.41 21.77 -7.28
N VAL A 112 1.36 20.86 -8.24
CA VAL A 112 2.48 19.97 -8.56
C VAL A 112 3.69 20.77 -9.04
N THR A 113 3.47 21.82 -9.86
CA THR A 113 4.56 22.70 -10.32
C THR A 113 5.22 23.44 -9.15
N ALA A 114 4.44 23.97 -8.22
CA ALA A 114 4.96 24.64 -7.02
C ALA A 114 5.77 23.66 -6.14
N PHE A 115 5.25 22.46 -5.92
CA PHE A 115 5.93 21.41 -5.16
C PHE A 115 7.29 21.02 -5.79
N VAL A 116 7.32 20.80 -7.10
CA VAL A 116 8.54 20.49 -7.85
C VAL A 116 9.55 21.65 -7.81
N ASN A 117 9.07 22.89 -7.92
CA ASN A 117 9.92 24.07 -7.79
C ASN A 117 10.57 24.13 -6.41
N GLY A 118 9.85 23.77 -5.35
CA GLY A 118 10.41 23.69 -4.00
C GLY A 118 11.50 22.62 -3.87
N ILE A 119 11.28 21.41 -4.42
CA ILE A 119 12.31 20.36 -4.47
C ILE A 119 13.56 20.88 -5.21
N ASN A 120 13.39 21.47 -6.38
CA ASN A 120 14.49 21.98 -7.19
C ASN A 120 15.22 23.14 -6.50
N ALA A 121 14.50 24.02 -5.79
CA ALA A 121 15.11 25.09 -5.02
C ALA A 121 16.00 24.54 -3.89
N TYR A 122 15.60 23.48 -3.20
CA TYR A 122 16.45 22.81 -2.23
C TYR A 122 17.69 22.19 -2.89
N ILE A 123 17.54 21.48 -4.02
CA ILE A 123 18.68 20.89 -4.76
C ILE A 123 19.67 21.99 -5.16
N HIS A 124 19.20 23.14 -5.66
CA HIS A 124 20.05 24.27 -6.00
C HIS A 124 20.76 24.86 -4.78
N SER A 125 20.12 24.89 -3.60
CA SER A 125 20.72 25.41 -2.36
C SER A 125 21.90 24.58 -1.87
N LEU A 126 22.01 23.33 -2.32
CA LEU A 126 23.16 22.46 -2.00
C LEU A 126 24.47 22.98 -2.59
N ASN A 127 24.41 23.79 -3.65
CA ASN A 127 25.61 24.36 -4.30
C ASN A 127 26.69 23.31 -4.61
N GLY A 128 26.27 22.13 -5.11
CA GLY A 128 27.15 21.00 -5.43
C GLY A 128 27.57 20.16 -4.21
N ARG A 129 27.15 20.49 -3.00
CA ARG A 129 27.32 19.59 -1.84
C ARG A 129 26.40 18.40 -1.97
N ARG A 130 26.95 17.19 -1.78
CA ARG A 130 26.15 15.95 -1.79
C ARG A 130 25.72 15.61 -0.37
N PRO A 131 24.43 15.38 -0.11
CA PRO A 131 24.00 14.65 1.09
C PRO A 131 24.74 13.31 1.21
N ILE A 132 24.84 12.76 2.42
CA ILE A 132 25.68 11.58 2.71
C ILE A 132 25.31 10.34 1.90
N GLU A 133 24.02 10.16 1.59
CA GLU A 133 23.54 9.04 0.78
C GLU A 133 24.02 9.19 -0.68
N PHE A 134 23.97 10.40 -1.25
CA PHE A 134 24.48 10.68 -2.61
C PHE A 134 26.00 10.58 -2.70
N GLN A 135 26.72 10.95 -1.62
CA GLN A 135 28.16 10.70 -1.52
C GLN A 135 28.46 9.20 -1.60
N SER A 136 27.71 8.40 -0.82
CA SER A 136 27.85 6.94 -0.77
C SER A 136 27.46 6.27 -2.09
N ALA A 137 26.41 6.76 -2.77
CA ALA A 137 25.93 6.25 -4.05
C ALA A 137 26.78 6.70 -5.25
N GLY A 138 27.57 7.78 -5.09
CA GLY A 138 28.48 8.29 -6.11
C GLY A 138 27.80 9.00 -7.28
N TYR A 139 26.65 9.69 -7.03
CA TYR A 139 25.98 10.50 -8.05
C TYR A 139 25.34 11.75 -7.45
N ASP A 140 24.88 12.68 -8.30
CA ASP A 140 24.23 13.92 -7.89
C ASP A 140 22.70 13.82 -7.97
N PRO A 141 21.96 14.50 -7.05
CA PRO A 141 20.51 14.57 -7.15
C PRO A 141 20.09 15.23 -8.49
N GLY A 142 19.09 14.63 -9.14
CA GLY A 142 18.57 15.15 -10.40
C GLY A 142 17.45 16.18 -10.18
N LEU A 143 17.35 17.16 -11.07
CA LEU A 143 16.22 18.10 -11.08
C LEU A 143 14.92 17.36 -11.51
N TRP A 144 13.81 17.86 -10.99
CA TRP A 144 12.47 17.32 -11.22
C TRP A 144 11.69 18.15 -12.24
N THR A 145 10.79 17.48 -12.96
CA THR A 145 9.71 18.10 -13.73
C THR A 145 8.35 17.72 -13.12
N PRO A 146 7.27 18.48 -13.38
CA PRO A 146 5.93 18.11 -12.90
C PRO A 146 5.51 16.70 -13.35
N GLU A 147 5.94 16.26 -14.53
CA GLU A 147 5.65 14.94 -15.07
C GLU A 147 6.29 13.80 -14.25
N ASP A 148 7.40 14.06 -13.56
CA ASP A 148 8.04 13.07 -12.66
C ASP A 148 7.17 12.70 -11.46
N VAL A 149 6.24 13.56 -11.05
CA VAL A 149 5.27 13.31 -9.97
C VAL A 149 4.16 12.37 -10.44
N VAL A 150 3.83 12.38 -11.73
CA VAL A 150 2.70 11.66 -12.31
C VAL A 150 3.12 10.30 -12.85
N THR A 151 3.81 9.50 -12.02
CA THR A 151 4.26 8.16 -12.41
C THR A 151 3.16 7.12 -12.22
N ARG A 152 3.28 5.95 -12.89
CA ARG A 152 2.30 4.86 -12.86
C ARG A 152 2.75 3.66 -12.03
N ILE A 153 4.03 3.54 -11.77
CA ILE A 153 4.63 2.39 -11.08
C ILE A 153 4.05 2.17 -9.67
N PRO A 154 3.83 3.19 -8.83
CA PRO A 154 3.29 2.98 -7.49
C PRO A 154 1.91 2.32 -7.45
N ALA A 155 1.08 2.54 -8.49
CA ALA A 155 -0.25 1.95 -8.57
C ALA A 155 -0.22 0.47 -8.96
N LEU A 156 0.79 0.02 -9.70
CA LEU A 156 0.89 -1.36 -10.19
C LEU A 156 1.01 -2.37 -9.05
N GLY A 157 1.82 -2.10 -8.05
CA GLY A 157 2.01 -3.00 -6.91
C GLY A 157 0.80 -3.11 -5.98
N VAL A 158 -0.22 -2.28 -6.17
CA VAL A 158 -1.47 -2.32 -5.39
C VAL A 158 -2.58 -3.09 -6.13
N SER A 159 -2.61 -3.02 -7.47
CA SER A 159 -3.55 -3.76 -8.31
C SER A 159 -2.86 -5.02 -8.82
N GLN A 160 -3.22 -6.18 -8.27
CA GLN A 160 -2.60 -7.47 -8.61
C GLN A 160 -3.46 -8.34 -9.53
N ASN A 161 -4.46 -7.78 -10.19
CA ASN A 161 -5.40 -8.55 -11.02
C ASN A 161 -4.70 -9.32 -12.14
N LEU A 162 -3.73 -8.70 -12.83
CA LEU A 162 -2.90 -9.37 -13.83
C LEU A 162 -2.23 -10.65 -13.27
N VAL A 163 -1.64 -10.56 -12.06
CA VAL A 163 -0.96 -11.72 -11.44
C VAL A 163 -1.97 -12.81 -11.12
N SER A 164 -3.14 -12.44 -10.61
CA SER A 164 -4.21 -13.37 -10.28
C SER A 164 -4.80 -14.06 -11.52
N GLU A 165 -4.97 -13.33 -12.63
CA GLU A 165 -5.40 -13.93 -13.91
C GLU A 165 -4.40 -14.98 -14.41
N VAL A 166 -3.11 -14.66 -14.40
CA VAL A 166 -2.04 -15.59 -14.80
C VAL A 166 -2.00 -16.80 -13.87
N ASP A 167 -2.01 -16.61 -12.56
CA ASP A 167 -2.01 -17.70 -11.58
C ASP A 167 -3.23 -18.61 -11.76
N ARG A 168 -4.41 -18.05 -11.97
CA ARG A 168 -5.65 -18.82 -12.19
C ARG A 168 -5.61 -19.61 -13.51
N ALA A 169 -5.09 -19.01 -14.60
CA ALA A 169 -4.89 -19.73 -15.85
C ALA A 169 -3.92 -20.90 -15.67
N LEU A 170 -2.84 -20.74 -14.91
CA LEU A 170 -1.89 -21.81 -14.57
C LEU A 170 -2.53 -22.90 -13.69
N GLN A 171 -3.38 -22.52 -12.73
CA GLN A 171 -4.17 -23.46 -11.91
C GLN A 171 -5.08 -24.32 -12.78
N ILE A 172 -5.83 -23.69 -13.69
CA ILE A 172 -6.73 -24.41 -14.61
C ILE A 172 -5.92 -25.29 -15.56
N ALA A 173 -4.82 -24.80 -16.14
CA ALA A 173 -3.97 -25.58 -17.03
C ALA A 173 -3.37 -26.82 -16.36
N SER A 174 -3.06 -26.74 -15.05
CA SER A 174 -2.45 -27.83 -14.28
C SER A 174 -3.45 -28.78 -13.63
N PHE A 175 -4.61 -28.27 -13.18
CA PHE A 175 -5.53 -29.01 -12.30
C PHE A 175 -6.98 -29.00 -12.79
N GLY A 176 -7.34 -28.19 -13.79
CA GLY A 176 -8.71 -28.02 -14.30
C GLY A 176 -9.59 -27.08 -13.44
N GLU A 177 -10.71 -26.63 -14.03
CA GLU A 177 -11.61 -25.65 -13.41
C GLU A 177 -12.16 -26.12 -12.07
N ALA A 178 -12.63 -27.38 -11.95
CA ALA A 178 -13.25 -27.88 -10.73
C ALA A 178 -12.28 -27.91 -9.52
N VAL A 179 -11.00 -28.23 -9.74
CA VAL A 179 -9.99 -28.21 -8.69
C VAL A 179 -9.63 -26.75 -8.35
N THR A 180 -9.54 -25.89 -9.34
CA THR A 180 -9.28 -24.45 -9.15
C THR A 180 -10.41 -23.82 -8.32
N GLU A 181 -11.67 -24.04 -8.66
CA GLU A 181 -12.82 -23.56 -7.89
C GLU A 181 -12.83 -24.10 -6.45
N LYS A 182 -12.38 -25.32 -6.24
CA LYS A 182 -12.31 -25.92 -4.88
C LYS A 182 -11.30 -25.22 -3.98
N PHE A 183 -10.11 -24.89 -4.49
CA PHE A 183 -8.99 -24.36 -3.69
C PHE A 183 -8.86 -22.83 -3.76
N SER A 184 -9.33 -22.22 -4.83
CA SER A 184 -9.31 -20.77 -5.06
C SER A 184 -10.64 -20.29 -5.68
N PRO A 185 -11.78 -20.47 -4.97
CA PRO A 185 -13.08 -20.05 -5.48
C PRO A 185 -13.12 -18.53 -5.67
N PRO A 186 -13.72 -18.03 -6.76
CA PRO A 186 -14.08 -16.61 -6.85
C PRO A 186 -15.00 -16.19 -5.71
N ASP A 187 -14.92 -14.96 -5.25
CA ASP A 187 -15.79 -14.41 -4.22
C ASP A 187 -16.32 -13.02 -4.65
N PRO A 188 -17.61 -12.84 -4.97
CA PRO A 188 -18.71 -13.81 -4.92
C PRO A 188 -18.48 -15.03 -5.82
N PHE A 189 -19.01 -16.18 -5.42
CA PHE A 189 -18.82 -17.41 -6.18
C PHE A 189 -19.50 -17.33 -7.55
N ILE A 190 -18.73 -17.61 -8.59
CA ILE A 190 -19.19 -17.90 -9.95
C ILE A 190 -18.40 -19.10 -10.48
N HIS A 191 -19.00 -19.86 -11.41
CA HIS A 191 -18.25 -20.91 -12.09
C HIS A 191 -17.20 -20.31 -13.02
N LEU A 192 -16.00 -20.86 -12.97
CA LEU A 192 -14.92 -20.50 -13.88
C LEU A 192 -15.29 -20.95 -15.29
N THR A 193 -15.12 -20.07 -16.24
CA THR A 193 -15.36 -20.35 -17.66
C THR A 193 -14.19 -19.83 -18.47
N ILE A 194 -13.51 -20.72 -19.19
CA ILE A 194 -12.40 -20.34 -20.07
C ILE A 194 -12.97 -19.49 -21.21
N PRO A 195 -12.47 -18.25 -21.42
CA PRO A 195 -12.88 -17.41 -22.54
C PRO A 195 -12.76 -18.13 -23.89
N THR A 196 -13.80 -18.03 -24.71
CA THR A 196 -13.82 -18.70 -26.02
C THR A 196 -12.64 -18.23 -26.88
N GLY A 197 -11.80 -19.18 -27.30
CA GLY A 197 -10.59 -18.89 -28.08
C GLY A 197 -9.32 -18.72 -27.26
N LEU A 198 -9.38 -18.74 -25.93
CA LEU A 198 -8.18 -18.76 -25.08
C LEU A 198 -7.62 -20.19 -24.96
N ASP A 199 -6.35 -20.37 -25.26
CA ASP A 199 -5.56 -21.54 -24.86
C ASP A 199 -4.86 -21.25 -23.52
N VAL A 200 -5.39 -21.74 -22.40
CA VAL A 200 -4.82 -21.54 -21.07
C VAL A 200 -3.40 -22.11 -20.95
N ARG A 201 -3.00 -23.06 -21.80
CA ARG A 201 -1.64 -23.64 -21.82
C ARG A 201 -0.61 -22.72 -22.47
N ALA A 202 -1.06 -21.67 -23.15
CA ALA A 202 -0.18 -20.62 -23.65
C ALA A 202 0.19 -19.60 -22.55
N ILE A 203 -0.52 -19.61 -21.43
CA ILE A 203 -0.22 -18.73 -20.29
C ILE A 203 0.90 -19.35 -19.45
N THR A 204 1.98 -18.59 -19.25
CA THR A 204 3.16 -19.05 -18.51
C THR A 204 3.61 -17.97 -17.50
N ARG A 205 4.40 -18.35 -16.47
CA ARG A 205 4.98 -17.39 -15.51
C ARG A 205 5.94 -16.40 -16.15
N GLU A 206 6.52 -16.73 -17.32
CA GLU A 206 7.41 -15.83 -18.05
C GLU A 206 6.73 -14.51 -18.43
N ILE A 207 5.40 -14.50 -18.59
CA ILE A 207 4.60 -13.31 -18.88
C ILE A 207 4.79 -12.25 -17.77
N LEU A 208 4.95 -12.69 -16.52
CA LEU A 208 5.11 -11.81 -15.36
C LEU A 208 6.57 -11.44 -15.06
N ARG A 209 7.56 -12.01 -15.74
CA ARG A 209 8.98 -11.86 -15.39
C ARG A 209 9.43 -10.39 -15.34
N ASP A 210 9.21 -9.66 -16.43
CA ASP A 210 9.63 -8.26 -16.54
C ASP A 210 8.70 -7.34 -15.74
N PHE A 211 7.43 -7.71 -15.63
CA PHE A 211 6.44 -7.00 -14.80
C PHE A 211 6.82 -7.12 -13.31
N ALA A 212 7.13 -8.32 -12.83
CA ALA A 212 7.57 -8.54 -11.46
C ALA A 212 8.89 -7.80 -11.13
N ALA A 213 9.81 -7.69 -12.11
CA ALA A 213 11.03 -6.92 -11.95
C ALA A 213 10.79 -5.40 -11.84
N ALA A 214 9.66 -4.90 -12.35
CA ALA A 214 9.25 -3.51 -12.21
C ALA A 214 8.57 -3.21 -10.87
N GLU A 215 7.97 -4.23 -10.25
CA GLU A 215 7.41 -4.13 -8.91
C GLU A 215 8.55 -3.98 -7.92
N THR A 216 8.77 -2.79 -7.41
CA THR A 216 9.72 -2.56 -6.32
C THR A 216 9.11 -2.82 -4.97
N GLU A 217 9.97 -3.25 -4.05
CA GLU A 217 9.60 -3.57 -2.68
C GLU A 217 8.68 -2.56 -1.97
N PRO A 218 8.82 -1.23 -2.10
CA PRO A 218 7.92 -0.31 -1.40
C PRO A 218 6.45 -0.44 -1.81
N PHE A 219 6.18 -1.07 -2.95
CA PHE A 219 4.84 -1.14 -3.54
C PHE A 219 4.27 -2.55 -3.59
N LEU A 220 5.07 -3.58 -3.24
CA LEU A 220 4.63 -4.97 -3.25
C LEU A 220 3.73 -5.31 -2.06
N ARG A 221 2.73 -6.15 -2.33
CA ARG A 221 1.83 -6.84 -1.41
C ARG A 221 1.57 -6.11 -0.11
N GLY A 222 0.54 -5.33 -0.08
CA GLY A 222 0.08 -4.64 1.11
C GLY A 222 -1.31 -5.10 1.54
N GLY A 223 -1.64 -4.73 2.72
CA GLY A 223 -2.99 -4.75 3.25
C GLY A 223 -3.24 -3.41 3.91
N SER A 224 -4.27 -3.33 4.71
CA SER A 224 -4.55 -2.17 5.56
C SER A 224 -5.67 -2.54 6.49
N ASN A 225 -5.82 -1.80 7.59
CA ASN A 225 -7.05 -1.79 8.36
C ASN A 225 -7.57 -0.36 8.44
N ASN A 226 -8.89 -0.22 8.47
CA ASN A 226 -9.52 0.96 9.00
C ASN A 226 -10.83 0.62 9.70
N TRP A 227 -11.19 1.47 10.64
CA TRP A 227 -12.52 1.48 11.23
C TRP A 227 -12.89 2.88 11.69
N VAL A 228 -14.18 3.14 11.71
CA VAL A 228 -14.75 4.36 12.24
C VAL A 228 -15.99 4.04 13.07
N ILE A 229 -16.16 4.75 14.17
CA ILE A 229 -17.37 4.70 15.01
C ILE A 229 -18.02 6.06 15.07
N ASP A 230 -19.33 6.10 15.22
CA ASP A 230 -20.06 7.35 15.48
C ASP A 230 -20.08 7.73 16.98
N GLY A 231 -20.65 8.89 17.28
CA GLY A 231 -20.71 9.41 18.64
C GLY A 231 -21.55 8.57 19.60
N SER A 232 -22.41 7.67 19.10
CA SER A 232 -23.29 6.85 19.99
C SER A 232 -22.52 5.79 20.75
N ILE A 233 -21.37 5.32 20.23
CA ILE A 233 -20.50 4.34 20.88
C ILE A 233 -19.09 4.90 21.19
N SER A 234 -18.83 6.17 20.91
CA SER A 234 -17.62 6.89 21.31
C SER A 234 -17.76 7.48 22.71
N ALA A 235 -16.68 7.51 23.49
CA ALA A 235 -16.63 8.13 24.81
C ALA A 235 -16.78 9.66 24.77
N THR A 236 -16.37 10.29 23.65
CA THR A 236 -16.45 11.76 23.46
C THR A 236 -17.81 12.21 22.92
N GLY A 237 -18.68 11.30 22.47
CA GLY A 237 -19.93 11.62 21.78
C GLY A 237 -19.74 12.12 20.33
N LYS A 238 -18.52 12.07 19.81
CA LYS A 238 -18.15 12.38 18.42
C LYS A 238 -17.43 11.19 17.79
N PRO A 239 -17.36 11.11 16.46
CA PRO A 239 -16.68 10.00 15.81
C PRO A 239 -15.21 9.84 16.20
N LEU A 240 -14.74 8.58 16.17
CA LEU A 240 -13.33 8.22 16.19
C LEU A 240 -13.02 7.43 14.93
N LEU A 241 -11.91 7.73 14.25
CA LEU A 241 -11.44 7.05 13.06
C LEU A 241 -10.04 6.53 13.26
N ALA A 242 -9.81 5.23 13.00
CA ALA A 242 -8.47 4.63 12.96
C ALA A 242 -8.15 4.13 11.55
N ASN A 243 -6.89 4.27 11.15
CA ASN A 243 -6.37 3.71 9.90
C ASN A 243 -4.89 3.36 10.03
N ASP A 244 -4.51 2.21 9.51
CA ASP A 244 -3.14 1.72 9.43
C ASP A 244 -2.89 1.00 8.09
N PRO A 245 -2.31 1.70 7.09
CA PRO A 245 -1.91 1.09 5.84
C PRO A 245 -0.75 0.11 6.03
N HIS A 246 -0.90 -1.14 5.55
CA HIS A 246 0.15 -2.14 5.59
C HIS A 246 0.93 -2.13 4.28
N ARG A 247 2.21 -1.86 4.39
CA ARG A 247 3.18 -1.81 3.28
C ARG A 247 4.50 -2.41 3.77
N PRO A 248 5.49 -2.61 2.90
CA PRO A 248 6.84 -2.88 3.36
C PRO A 248 7.31 -1.84 4.36
N ILE A 249 7.83 -2.31 5.50
CA ILE A 249 8.37 -1.48 6.56
C ILE A 249 9.85 -1.28 6.25
N MET A 250 10.24 -0.04 6.03
CA MET A 250 11.53 0.31 5.45
C MET A 250 12.12 1.57 6.09
N VAL A 251 13.39 1.80 5.82
CA VAL A 251 14.09 3.05 6.14
C VAL A 251 14.65 3.66 4.86
N PRO A 252 14.40 4.93 4.58
CA PRO A 252 13.47 5.85 5.29
C PRO A 252 12.01 5.38 5.21
N SER A 253 11.17 5.83 6.16
CA SER A 253 9.75 5.48 6.17
C SER A 253 9.06 5.72 4.82
N LEU A 254 8.12 4.83 4.46
CA LEU A 254 7.30 5.00 3.25
C LEU A 254 6.48 6.30 3.30
N ARG A 255 5.97 6.65 4.48
CA ARG A 255 5.10 7.82 4.69
C ARG A 255 5.87 8.98 5.30
N LYS A 256 5.44 10.21 4.95
CA LYS A 256 5.86 11.45 5.58
C LYS A 256 4.62 12.19 6.06
N ILE A 257 4.64 12.63 7.32
CA ILE A 257 3.58 13.46 7.89
C ILE A 257 3.87 14.92 7.55
N VAL A 258 2.82 15.69 7.25
CA VAL A 258 2.91 17.13 7.02
C VAL A 258 1.60 17.84 7.40
N HIS A 259 1.71 19.06 7.93
CA HIS A 259 0.60 19.96 8.16
C HIS A 259 0.67 21.15 7.20
N LEU A 260 -0.39 21.39 6.45
CA LEU A 260 -0.50 22.37 5.36
C LEU A 260 -1.53 23.43 5.72
N VAL A 261 -1.08 24.67 5.95
CA VAL A 261 -1.95 25.80 6.36
C VAL A 261 -1.76 26.99 5.42
N ALA A 262 -2.80 27.32 4.68
CA ALA A 262 -2.89 28.52 3.82
C ALA A 262 -4.37 28.85 3.56
N PRO A 263 -4.73 30.00 2.96
CA PRO A 263 -6.11 30.23 2.53
C PRO A 263 -6.66 29.09 1.68
N GLY A 264 -7.74 28.44 2.15
CA GLY A 264 -8.33 27.25 1.50
C GLY A 264 -7.68 25.91 1.83
N TRP A 265 -6.65 25.90 2.68
CA TRP A 265 -5.95 24.73 3.16
C TRP A 265 -5.74 24.77 4.67
N ASN A 266 -6.19 23.77 5.36
CA ASN A 266 -5.81 23.46 6.75
C ASN A 266 -5.95 21.95 6.93
N ALA A 267 -4.93 21.18 6.56
CA ALA A 267 -4.99 19.73 6.54
C ALA A 267 -3.67 19.13 7.04
N ILE A 268 -3.78 18.11 7.90
CA ILE A 268 -2.65 17.36 8.46
C ILE A 268 -2.84 15.88 8.24
N GLY A 269 -1.74 15.19 7.95
CA GLY A 269 -1.75 13.75 7.75
C GLY A 269 -0.52 13.26 7.02
N ALA A 270 -0.58 12.02 6.54
CA ALA A 270 0.55 11.37 5.88
C ALA A 270 0.31 11.15 4.39
N GLY A 271 1.40 11.15 3.62
CA GLY A 271 1.42 10.82 2.19
C GLY A 271 2.75 10.22 1.77
N GLU A 272 2.84 9.80 0.52
CA GLU A 272 4.13 9.47 -0.10
C GLU A 272 4.94 10.75 -0.28
N PRO A 273 6.23 10.78 0.15
CA PRO A 273 7.03 12.01 0.12
C PRO A 273 7.26 12.57 -1.30
N ALA A 274 7.10 11.77 -2.35
CA ALA A 274 7.23 12.23 -3.74
C ALA A 274 5.97 12.93 -4.30
N LEU A 275 4.90 13.07 -3.49
CA LEU A 275 3.62 13.64 -3.88
C LEU A 275 3.26 14.88 -3.04
N PRO A 276 2.65 15.93 -3.63
CA PRO A 276 2.10 17.04 -2.86
C PRO A 276 0.80 16.67 -2.14
N GLY A 277 0.51 17.35 -1.05
CA GLY A 277 -0.70 17.15 -0.24
C GLY A 277 -0.53 16.05 0.78
N ILE A 278 -1.64 15.48 1.22
CA ILE A 278 -1.74 14.33 2.11
C ILE A 278 -2.67 13.27 1.49
N ALA A 279 -2.42 12.00 1.79
CA ALA A 279 -3.22 10.88 1.28
C ALA A 279 -4.27 10.41 2.30
N LEU A 280 -3.95 10.48 3.60
CA LEU A 280 -4.82 10.15 4.74
C LEU A 280 -4.54 11.11 5.90
N GLY A 281 -5.55 11.38 6.72
CA GLY A 281 -5.46 12.36 7.81
C GLY A 281 -6.77 13.08 8.05
N HIS A 282 -6.70 14.36 8.34
CA HIS A 282 -7.89 15.19 8.54
C HIS A 282 -7.66 16.66 8.11
N ASN A 283 -8.75 17.36 7.92
CA ASN A 283 -8.79 18.82 7.88
C ASN A 283 -9.63 19.35 9.06
N GLU A 284 -10.07 20.62 9.01
CA GLU A 284 -10.89 21.23 10.05
C GLU A 284 -12.28 20.56 10.17
N SER A 285 -12.78 19.90 9.12
CA SER A 285 -14.16 19.45 9.00
C SER A 285 -14.31 17.94 8.98
N ILE A 286 -13.38 17.22 8.35
CA ILE A 286 -13.46 15.77 8.12
C ILE A 286 -12.18 15.05 8.46
N ALA A 287 -12.32 13.80 8.91
CA ALA A 287 -11.25 12.80 8.99
C ALA A 287 -11.43 11.77 7.87
N PHE A 288 -10.32 11.27 7.30
CA PHE A 288 -10.33 10.28 6.24
C PHE A 288 -9.12 9.36 6.28
N GLY A 289 -9.31 8.19 5.71
CA GLY A 289 -8.29 7.17 5.58
C GLY A 289 -8.72 6.13 4.54
N PHE A 290 -7.88 5.12 4.29
CA PHE A 290 -8.19 4.16 3.26
C PHE A 290 -7.60 2.76 3.51
N THR A 291 -8.21 1.76 2.85
CA THR A 291 -7.64 0.41 2.68
C THR A 291 -7.83 -0.04 1.24
N ILE A 292 -6.94 -0.86 0.72
CA ILE A 292 -7.11 -1.43 -0.63
C ILE A 292 -8.46 -2.15 -0.71
N VAL A 293 -9.25 -1.84 -1.76
CA VAL A 293 -10.55 -2.48 -2.01
C VAL A 293 -10.48 -3.61 -3.05
N GLY A 294 -9.43 -3.64 -3.87
CA GLY A 294 -9.23 -4.71 -4.84
C GLY A 294 -10.17 -4.68 -6.05
N ILE A 295 -10.70 -3.50 -6.44
CA ILE A 295 -11.40 -3.38 -7.73
C ILE A 295 -10.51 -3.93 -8.84
N ASP A 296 -11.09 -4.76 -9.70
CA ASP A 296 -10.39 -5.36 -10.82
C ASP A 296 -10.11 -4.30 -11.91
N GLN A 297 -8.86 -3.82 -11.95
CA GLN A 297 -8.40 -2.67 -12.73
C GLN A 297 -7.42 -3.07 -13.85
N GLN A 298 -7.25 -4.36 -14.11
CA GLN A 298 -6.30 -4.88 -15.09
C GLN A 298 -6.91 -6.09 -15.82
N ASP A 299 -6.62 -6.22 -17.13
CA ASP A 299 -6.91 -7.41 -17.92
C ASP A 299 -5.72 -7.73 -18.84
N LEU A 300 -5.40 -9.02 -18.97
CA LEU A 300 -4.37 -9.51 -19.89
C LEU A 300 -4.99 -9.97 -21.21
N TYR A 301 -4.62 -9.30 -22.30
CA TYR A 301 -5.05 -9.67 -23.64
C TYR A 301 -4.01 -10.54 -24.34
N VAL A 302 -4.44 -11.68 -24.88
CA VAL A 302 -3.61 -12.57 -25.70
C VAL A 302 -3.79 -12.18 -27.17
N GLU A 303 -2.78 -11.55 -27.74
CA GLU A 303 -2.77 -11.05 -29.10
C GLU A 303 -2.14 -12.07 -30.06
N LYS A 304 -2.76 -12.32 -31.21
CA LYS A 304 -2.20 -13.14 -32.27
C LYS A 304 -1.33 -12.29 -33.18
N ILE A 305 -0.05 -12.61 -33.29
CA ILE A 305 0.93 -11.90 -34.12
C ILE A 305 0.97 -12.50 -35.51
N ASN A 306 1.07 -11.65 -36.53
CA ASN A 306 1.17 -12.10 -37.91
C ASN A 306 2.48 -12.89 -38.13
N PRO A 307 2.41 -14.20 -38.49
CA PRO A 307 3.62 -14.99 -38.72
C PRO A 307 4.53 -14.47 -39.86
N ALA A 308 3.95 -13.76 -40.83
CA ALA A 308 4.70 -13.15 -41.94
C ALA A 308 5.23 -11.74 -41.59
N ASN A 309 4.71 -11.09 -40.57
CA ASN A 309 5.12 -9.72 -40.18
C ASN A 309 4.90 -9.48 -38.69
N SER A 310 5.94 -9.66 -37.88
CA SER A 310 5.89 -9.51 -36.42
C SER A 310 5.52 -8.10 -35.93
N SER A 311 5.40 -7.11 -36.84
CA SER A 311 4.90 -5.76 -36.48
C SER A 311 3.39 -5.62 -36.69
N GLN A 312 2.65 -6.72 -36.82
CA GLN A 312 1.19 -6.72 -36.95
C GLN A 312 0.54 -7.74 -36.02
N TYR A 313 -0.63 -7.41 -35.52
CA TYR A 313 -1.49 -8.29 -34.72
C TYR A 313 -2.88 -8.41 -35.34
N LEU A 314 -3.57 -9.52 -35.07
CA LEU A 314 -4.92 -9.77 -35.58
C LEU A 314 -5.97 -9.08 -34.71
N TYR A 315 -6.91 -8.37 -35.34
CA TYR A 315 -8.09 -7.81 -34.66
C TYR A 315 -9.30 -7.79 -35.59
N LYS A 316 -10.38 -8.48 -35.17
CA LYS A 316 -11.64 -8.58 -35.93
C LYS A 316 -11.42 -9.02 -37.39
N GLY A 317 -10.56 -10.01 -37.57
CA GLY A 317 -10.26 -10.58 -38.89
C GLY A 317 -9.27 -9.77 -39.76
N ALA A 318 -8.74 -8.65 -39.27
CA ALA A 318 -7.80 -7.80 -39.99
C ALA A 318 -6.47 -7.66 -39.25
N TRP A 319 -5.35 -7.67 -40.01
CA TRP A 319 -4.02 -7.37 -39.48
C TRP A 319 -3.87 -5.86 -39.21
N LYS A 320 -3.61 -5.49 -37.97
CA LYS A 320 -3.35 -4.11 -37.55
C LYS A 320 -1.87 -3.94 -37.22
N ALA A 321 -1.32 -2.76 -37.46
CA ALA A 321 0.04 -2.43 -37.09
C ALA A 321 0.18 -2.32 -35.56
N ILE A 322 1.26 -2.89 -35.02
CA ILE A 322 1.74 -2.62 -33.65
C ILE A 322 2.42 -1.24 -33.68
N GLU A 323 2.05 -0.39 -32.73
CA GLU A 323 2.80 0.87 -32.53
C GLU A 323 4.11 0.57 -31.84
N ILE A 324 5.23 1.01 -32.45
CA ILE A 324 6.59 0.73 -31.96
C ILE A 324 7.30 2.03 -31.70
N GLU A 325 7.73 2.23 -30.45
CA GLU A 325 8.53 3.38 -30.03
C GLU A 325 9.93 2.92 -29.67
N LYS A 326 10.95 3.48 -30.31
CA LYS A 326 12.36 3.20 -30.01
C LYS A 326 12.87 4.19 -29.00
N GLN A 327 13.45 3.72 -27.92
CA GLN A 327 14.05 4.53 -26.87
C GLN A 327 15.47 4.04 -26.55
N SER A 328 16.27 4.93 -25.94
CA SER A 328 17.59 4.61 -25.40
C SER A 328 17.56 4.75 -23.88
N ILE A 329 18.02 3.75 -23.16
CA ILE A 329 18.14 3.73 -21.70
C ILE A 329 19.62 3.84 -21.34
N ALA A 330 19.99 4.92 -20.62
CA ALA A 330 21.34 5.10 -20.12
C ALA A 330 21.61 4.14 -18.95
N ILE A 331 22.84 3.58 -18.91
CA ILE A 331 23.24 2.57 -17.91
C ILE A 331 24.57 2.98 -17.28
N LYS A 332 24.62 3.10 -15.96
CA LYS A 332 25.86 3.41 -15.22
C LYS A 332 26.95 2.40 -15.60
N GLY A 333 28.09 2.91 -16.04
CA GLY A 333 29.26 2.09 -16.39
C GLY A 333 29.16 1.27 -17.68
N SER A 334 28.13 1.53 -18.54
CA SER A 334 27.94 0.83 -19.81
C SER A 334 27.42 1.75 -20.91
N ALA A 335 27.50 1.31 -22.17
CA ALA A 335 26.85 2.00 -23.28
C ALA A 335 25.32 1.99 -23.08
N PRO A 336 24.60 3.02 -23.53
CA PRO A 336 23.15 3.04 -23.52
C PRO A 336 22.55 1.86 -24.29
N GLN A 337 21.44 1.31 -23.77
CA GLN A 337 20.72 0.20 -24.39
C GLN A 337 19.53 0.71 -25.20
N SER A 338 19.47 0.37 -26.49
CA SER A 338 18.26 0.59 -27.30
C SER A 338 17.18 -0.43 -26.91
N VAL A 339 15.96 0.04 -26.71
CA VAL A 339 14.77 -0.77 -26.42
C VAL A 339 13.61 -0.39 -27.32
N GLU A 340 12.79 -1.36 -27.69
CA GLU A 340 11.51 -1.15 -28.36
C GLU A 340 10.38 -1.28 -27.35
N LEU A 341 9.51 -0.27 -27.28
CA LEU A 341 8.27 -0.27 -26.54
C LEU A 341 7.14 -0.49 -27.54
N ARG A 342 6.37 -1.54 -27.35
CA ARG A 342 5.39 -2.03 -28.34
C ARG A 342 4.00 -1.98 -27.74
N TYR A 343 3.01 -1.55 -28.54
CA TYR A 343 1.65 -1.33 -28.09
C TYR A 343 0.64 -1.82 -29.11
N THR A 344 -0.41 -2.49 -28.61
CA THR A 344 -1.65 -2.76 -29.34
C THR A 344 -2.73 -1.77 -28.90
N GLN A 345 -3.93 -1.88 -29.43
CA GLN A 345 -5.08 -1.11 -28.93
C GLN A 345 -5.48 -1.48 -27.49
N HIS A 346 -5.09 -2.67 -27.02
CA HIS A 346 -5.39 -3.10 -25.64
C HIS A 346 -4.34 -2.62 -24.62
N GLY A 347 -3.23 -2.08 -25.11
CA GLY A 347 -2.21 -1.49 -24.25
C GLY A 347 -0.78 -1.94 -24.57
N PRO A 348 0.16 -1.75 -23.63
CA PRO A 348 1.54 -2.16 -23.76
C PRO A 348 1.69 -3.68 -23.84
N ILE A 349 2.54 -4.15 -24.74
CA ILE A 349 2.94 -5.56 -24.81
C ILE A 349 4.01 -5.81 -23.75
N ILE A 350 3.64 -6.53 -22.70
CA ILE A 350 4.53 -6.83 -21.56
C ILE A 350 5.40 -8.07 -21.81
N TYR A 351 4.93 -9.00 -22.67
CA TYR A 351 5.66 -10.21 -23.02
C TYR A 351 5.32 -10.66 -24.45
N GLU A 352 6.26 -11.29 -25.14
CA GLU A 352 6.06 -11.87 -26.48
C GLU A 352 6.57 -13.31 -26.51
N ASP A 353 5.74 -14.23 -27.03
CA ASP A 353 6.10 -15.60 -27.35
C ASP A 353 6.22 -15.75 -28.88
N SER A 354 7.39 -15.47 -29.39
CA SER A 354 7.67 -15.54 -30.85
C SER A 354 7.48 -16.94 -31.43
N ALA A 355 7.67 -17.99 -30.62
CA ALA A 355 7.53 -19.37 -31.08
C ALA A 355 6.07 -19.74 -31.38
N ARG A 356 5.14 -19.15 -30.59
CA ARG A 356 3.70 -19.36 -30.76
C ARG A 356 3.03 -18.24 -31.55
N HIS A 357 3.76 -17.22 -31.98
CA HIS A 357 3.23 -16.00 -32.59
C HIS A 357 2.17 -15.32 -31.71
N LEU A 358 2.45 -15.20 -30.40
CA LEU A 358 1.59 -14.57 -29.43
C LEU A 358 2.32 -13.38 -28.76
N ALA A 359 1.53 -12.36 -28.42
CA ALA A 359 1.95 -11.29 -27.52
C ALA A 359 0.91 -11.09 -26.43
N TYR A 360 1.35 -10.55 -25.30
CA TYR A 360 0.52 -10.36 -24.12
C TYR A 360 0.48 -8.87 -23.80
N ALA A 361 -0.68 -8.27 -24.04
CA ALA A 361 -0.90 -6.84 -23.84
C ALA A 361 -1.68 -6.58 -22.54
N LEU A 362 -1.22 -5.61 -21.75
CA LEU A 362 -1.84 -5.24 -20.49
C LEU A 362 -2.80 -4.06 -20.67
N LYS A 363 -4.08 -4.29 -20.46
CA LYS A 363 -5.10 -3.25 -20.27
C LYS A 363 -5.13 -2.87 -18.79
N THR A 364 -4.97 -1.58 -18.46
CA THR A 364 -4.94 -1.12 -17.07
C THR A 364 -5.54 0.28 -16.91
N VAL A 365 -6.24 0.50 -15.79
CA VAL A 365 -6.69 1.83 -15.37
C VAL A 365 -5.52 2.80 -15.22
N GLY A 366 -4.31 2.30 -14.92
CA GLY A 366 -3.11 3.12 -14.88
C GLY A 366 -2.79 3.86 -16.19
N ALA A 367 -3.26 3.35 -17.35
CA ALA A 367 -3.08 4.02 -18.64
C ALA A 367 -4.06 5.19 -18.86
N GLU A 368 -5.12 5.28 -18.06
CA GLU A 368 -6.14 6.33 -18.15
C GLU A 368 -5.65 7.66 -17.56
N SER A 369 -6.25 8.79 -18.01
CA SER A 369 -6.01 10.09 -17.37
C SER A 369 -6.45 10.06 -15.91
N GLY A 370 -5.61 10.56 -15.02
CA GLY A 370 -5.87 10.53 -13.57
C GLY A 370 -5.50 9.20 -12.90
N GLY A 371 -4.68 8.37 -13.57
CA GLY A 371 -4.23 7.07 -13.07
C GLY A 371 -2.98 7.13 -12.18
N ALA A 372 -2.40 8.30 -11.88
CA ALA A 372 -1.30 8.40 -10.91
C ALA A 372 -1.83 8.19 -9.49
N ALA A 373 -1.14 7.33 -8.74
CA ALA A 373 -1.57 6.94 -7.40
C ALA A 373 -1.67 8.14 -6.45
N TYR A 374 -2.75 8.20 -5.68
CA TYR A 374 -3.00 9.12 -4.54
C TYR A 374 -3.06 10.62 -4.86
N LEU A 375 -2.72 11.08 -6.05
CA LEU A 375 -2.68 12.52 -6.37
C LEU A 375 -4.07 13.18 -6.29
N ALA A 376 -5.17 12.42 -6.46
CA ALA A 376 -6.53 12.89 -6.22
C ALA A 376 -6.82 13.22 -4.73
N GLY A 377 -5.92 12.86 -3.81
CA GLY A 377 -5.92 13.30 -2.42
C GLY A 377 -5.96 14.82 -2.25
N LEU A 378 -5.43 15.58 -3.23
CA LEU A 378 -5.57 17.04 -3.29
C LEU A 378 -7.03 17.52 -3.25
N SER A 379 -7.97 16.77 -3.82
CA SER A 379 -9.40 17.06 -3.75
C SER A 379 -10.02 16.59 -2.43
N VAL A 380 -9.60 15.44 -1.91
CA VAL A 380 -10.10 14.86 -0.66
C VAL A 380 -9.75 15.75 0.54
N ALA A 381 -8.51 16.21 0.62
CA ALA A 381 -8.02 17.05 1.71
C ALA A 381 -8.77 18.41 1.86
N ARG A 382 -9.55 18.82 0.85
CA ARG A 382 -10.35 20.05 0.85
C ARG A 382 -11.85 19.82 1.02
N ALA A 383 -12.32 18.57 1.08
CA ALA A 383 -13.72 18.24 1.31
C ALA A 383 -14.16 18.69 2.71
N LYS A 384 -15.39 19.22 2.83
CA LYS A 384 -15.92 19.76 4.09
C LYS A 384 -17.07 18.93 4.68
N ASN A 385 -17.63 18.03 3.89
CA ASN A 385 -18.78 17.21 4.24
C ASN A 385 -18.84 15.97 3.32
N TRP A 386 -19.79 15.07 3.59
CA TRP A 386 -19.96 13.84 2.81
C TRP A 386 -20.18 14.09 1.32
N LYS A 387 -20.95 15.12 0.94
CA LYS A 387 -21.21 15.42 -0.48
C LYS A 387 -19.93 15.81 -1.21
N ASP A 388 -19.10 16.68 -0.60
CA ASP A 388 -17.80 17.09 -1.17
C ASP A 388 -16.85 15.91 -1.24
N PHE A 389 -16.86 15.05 -0.20
CA PHE A 389 -16.04 13.83 -0.15
C PHE A 389 -16.39 12.86 -1.30
N VAL A 390 -17.69 12.57 -1.52
CA VAL A 390 -18.13 11.72 -2.65
C VAL A 390 -17.78 12.36 -3.99
N ALA A 391 -17.91 13.70 -4.11
CA ALA A 391 -17.49 14.40 -5.32
C ALA A 391 -15.98 14.27 -5.59
N ALA A 392 -15.14 14.30 -4.54
CA ALA A 392 -13.70 14.06 -4.66
C ALA A 392 -13.40 12.61 -5.10
N MET A 393 -14.22 11.63 -4.69
CA MET A 393 -14.08 10.23 -5.11
C MET A 393 -14.29 10.02 -6.61
N SER A 394 -15.04 10.87 -7.30
CA SER A 394 -15.18 10.80 -8.77
C SER A 394 -13.85 11.04 -9.51
N ARG A 395 -12.88 11.66 -8.83
CA ARG A 395 -11.51 11.94 -9.32
C ARG A 395 -10.52 10.85 -8.94
N TYR A 396 -10.85 10.04 -7.93
CA TYR A 396 -9.96 9.03 -7.38
C TYR A 396 -10.08 7.74 -8.21
N LYS A 397 -9.11 7.44 -9.06
CA LYS A 397 -9.18 6.33 -10.01
C LYS A 397 -8.29 5.14 -9.62
N SER A 398 -7.08 5.43 -9.11
CA SER A 398 -6.07 4.42 -8.81
C SER A 398 -5.16 4.88 -7.65
N PRO A 399 -4.69 3.95 -6.79
CA PRO A 399 -5.18 2.59 -6.66
C PRO A 399 -6.62 2.57 -6.13
N SER A 400 -7.33 1.44 -6.28
CA SER A 400 -8.69 1.34 -5.74
C SER A 400 -8.67 1.18 -4.22
N GLU A 401 -9.44 2.02 -3.51
CA GLU A 401 -9.39 2.10 -2.06
C GLU A 401 -10.79 2.14 -1.42
N ASN A 402 -10.94 1.48 -0.28
CA ASN A 402 -12.04 1.71 0.65
C ASN A 402 -11.79 3.02 1.38
N MET A 403 -12.40 4.09 0.93
CA MET A 403 -12.25 5.40 1.55
C MET A 403 -13.21 5.54 2.73
N ILE A 404 -12.68 5.72 3.93
CA ILE A 404 -13.43 5.89 5.18
C ILE A 404 -13.51 7.38 5.53
N TYR A 405 -14.60 7.77 6.19
CA TYR A 405 -14.96 9.17 6.44
C TYR A 405 -15.57 9.34 7.82
N ALA A 406 -15.25 10.46 8.47
CA ALA A 406 -16.00 11.00 9.61
C ALA A 406 -16.01 12.53 9.54
N ASP A 407 -17.03 13.19 10.14
CA ASP A 407 -17.10 14.65 10.19
C ASP A 407 -17.46 15.22 11.57
N THR A 408 -17.21 16.53 11.71
CA THR A 408 -17.51 17.28 12.93
C THR A 408 -19.01 17.37 13.23
N ALA A 409 -19.89 17.12 12.25
CA ALA A 409 -21.34 17.02 12.46
C ALA A 409 -21.74 15.70 13.14
N GLY A 410 -20.84 14.70 13.16
CA GLY A 410 -21.05 13.42 13.83
C GLY A 410 -21.36 12.27 12.85
N ASN A 411 -21.27 12.51 11.56
CA ASN A 411 -21.53 11.48 10.54
C ASN A 411 -20.30 10.63 10.32
N ILE A 412 -20.54 9.35 9.93
CA ILE A 412 -19.53 8.42 9.47
C ILE A 412 -19.90 7.85 8.10
N GLY A 413 -18.93 7.53 7.28
CA GLY A 413 -19.18 7.02 5.95
C GLY A 413 -18.05 6.18 5.40
N TRP A 414 -18.35 5.48 4.31
CA TRP A 414 -17.42 4.67 3.54
C TRP A 414 -17.88 4.57 2.10
N ILE A 415 -16.92 4.56 1.17
CA ILE A 415 -17.15 4.29 -0.24
C ILE A 415 -15.96 3.49 -0.82
N ALA A 416 -16.26 2.46 -1.61
CA ALA A 416 -15.27 1.80 -2.45
C ALA A 416 -14.92 2.72 -3.63
N SER A 417 -13.74 3.32 -3.63
CA SER A 417 -13.33 4.31 -4.63
C SER A 417 -12.30 3.72 -5.60
N GLY A 418 -12.43 4.07 -6.87
CA GLY A 418 -11.54 3.64 -7.95
C GLY A 418 -12.29 3.55 -9.27
N ALA A 419 -11.56 3.61 -10.38
CA ALA A 419 -12.17 3.35 -11.68
C ALA A 419 -12.45 1.84 -11.82
N ALA A 420 -13.73 1.46 -11.92
CA ALA A 420 -14.17 0.08 -12.08
C ALA A 420 -14.57 -0.16 -13.55
N PRO A 421 -13.83 -0.96 -14.34
CA PRO A 421 -14.10 -1.21 -15.74
C PRO A 421 -15.44 -1.92 -15.96
N ILE A 422 -16.17 -1.52 -16.99
CA ILE A 422 -17.34 -2.23 -17.52
C ILE A 422 -16.85 -3.06 -18.70
N ARG A 423 -16.88 -4.40 -18.56
CA ARG A 423 -16.44 -5.35 -19.56
C ARG A 423 -17.59 -5.79 -20.43
N SER A 424 -17.39 -5.88 -21.77
CA SER A 424 -18.39 -6.40 -22.70
C SER A 424 -18.53 -7.93 -22.62
N GLY A 425 -17.50 -8.62 -22.11
CA GLY A 425 -17.48 -10.07 -21.93
C GLY A 425 -16.41 -10.47 -20.93
N GLY A 426 -16.52 -11.71 -20.42
CA GLY A 426 -15.60 -12.20 -19.39
C GLY A 426 -15.86 -11.61 -18.01
N ALA A 427 -15.19 -12.16 -17.01
CA ALA A 427 -15.33 -11.76 -15.62
C ALA A 427 -14.04 -11.14 -15.05
N GLY A 428 -13.01 -10.85 -15.87
CA GLY A 428 -11.70 -10.38 -15.38
C GLY A 428 -10.97 -11.39 -14.51
N LEU A 429 -11.33 -12.68 -14.62
CA LEU A 429 -10.72 -13.76 -13.83
C LEU A 429 -9.61 -14.49 -14.58
N LEU A 430 -9.58 -14.37 -15.88
CA LEU A 430 -8.67 -15.06 -16.79
C LEU A 430 -8.25 -14.13 -17.91
N PRO A 431 -7.05 -14.32 -18.47
CA PRO A 431 -6.66 -13.64 -19.71
C PRO A 431 -7.70 -13.85 -20.82
N VAL A 432 -7.81 -12.88 -21.72
CA VAL A 432 -8.82 -12.90 -22.79
C VAL A 432 -8.20 -12.80 -24.18
N PRO A 433 -8.79 -13.43 -25.23
CA PRO A 433 -8.33 -13.26 -26.61
C PRO A 433 -8.51 -11.83 -27.09
N GLY A 434 -7.43 -11.22 -27.61
CA GLY A 434 -7.43 -9.85 -28.15
C GLY A 434 -7.99 -9.74 -29.57
N ASP A 435 -8.00 -10.85 -30.32
CA ASP A 435 -8.32 -10.85 -31.75
C ASP A 435 -9.84 -10.74 -32.06
N THR A 436 -10.72 -11.06 -31.12
CA THR A 436 -12.16 -11.17 -31.36
C THR A 436 -12.93 -9.86 -31.25
N GLY A 437 -12.50 -8.98 -30.35
CA GLY A 437 -13.22 -7.78 -29.95
C GLY A 437 -14.47 -8.03 -29.09
N GLN A 438 -14.56 -9.22 -28.46
CA GLN A 438 -15.66 -9.59 -27.56
C GLN A 438 -15.41 -9.19 -26.10
N TYR A 439 -14.17 -8.93 -25.72
CA TYR A 439 -13.73 -8.74 -24.33
C TYR A 439 -13.24 -7.30 -24.06
N GLU A 440 -13.92 -6.31 -24.63
CA GLU A 440 -13.50 -4.91 -24.54
C GLU A 440 -13.97 -4.25 -23.23
N TRP A 441 -13.21 -3.27 -22.75
CA TRP A 441 -13.73 -2.30 -21.78
C TRP A 441 -14.60 -1.28 -22.52
N THR A 442 -15.84 -1.09 -22.04
CA THR A 442 -16.80 -0.19 -22.66
C THR A 442 -16.99 1.12 -21.89
N GLY A 443 -16.33 1.26 -20.73
CA GLY A 443 -16.39 2.41 -19.85
C GLY A 443 -16.08 2.04 -18.41
N PHE A 444 -16.45 2.93 -17.49
CA PHE A 444 -16.25 2.75 -16.06
C PHE A 444 -17.56 2.99 -15.32
N LEU A 445 -17.76 2.30 -14.20
CA LEU A 445 -18.88 2.54 -13.31
C LEU A 445 -18.82 3.98 -12.75
N PRO A 446 -19.94 4.71 -12.73
CA PRO A 446 -20.00 6.00 -12.06
C PRO A 446 -19.84 5.81 -10.54
N VAL A 447 -19.28 6.81 -9.86
CA VAL A 447 -19.05 6.77 -8.40
C VAL A 447 -20.31 6.46 -7.59
N THR A 448 -21.49 6.86 -8.09
CA THR A 448 -22.80 6.59 -7.46
C THR A 448 -23.18 5.12 -7.46
N ASP A 449 -22.63 4.34 -8.37
CA ASP A 449 -22.87 2.90 -8.49
C ASP A 449 -21.90 2.06 -7.69
N LEU A 450 -20.84 2.67 -7.15
CA LEU A 450 -19.86 1.98 -6.31
C LEU A 450 -20.43 1.71 -4.91
N PRO A 451 -20.05 0.58 -4.27
CA PRO A 451 -20.52 0.27 -2.94
C PRO A 451 -20.17 1.37 -1.93
N GLN A 452 -21.15 1.79 -1.14
CA GLN A 452 -20.98 2.84 -0.13
C GLN A 452 -21.93 2.67 1.04
N SER A 453 -21.60 3.28 2.17
CA SER A 453 -22.43 3.31 3.38
C SER A 453 -22.28 4.66 4.08
N TYR A 454 -23.38 5.18 4.58
CA TYR A 454 -23.42 6.43 5.31
C TYR A 454 -24.32 6.28 6.54
N ASN A 455 -23.80 6.58 7.73
CA ASN A 455 -24.47 6.46 9.02
C ASN A 455 -25.18 5.11 9.23
N PRO A 456 -24.45 3.96 9.17
CA PRO A 456 -25.05 2.66 9.31
C PRO A 456 -25.63 2.44 10.73
N ALA A 457 -26.74 1.72 10.81
CA ALA A 457 -27.43 1.43 12.10
C ALA A 457 -26.56 0.66 13.13
N LYS A 458 -25.50 0.00 12.70
CA LYS A 458 -24.53 -0.67 13.60
C LYS A 458 -23.53 0.26 14.25
N HIS A 459 -23.58 1.56 13.95
CA HIS A 459 -22.73 2.62 14.54
C HIS A 459 -21.23 2.53 14.28
N PHE A 460 -20.79 1.63 13.41
CA PHE A 460 -19.39 1.53 13.00
C PHE A 460 -19.25 1.00 11.56
N ILE A 461 -18.10 1.24 10.96
CA ILE A 461 -17.67 0.69 9.68
C ILE A 461 -16.28 0.10 9.87
N VAL A 462 -16.02 -1.07 9.26
CA VAL A 462 -14.72 -1.75 9.27
C VAL A 462 -14.38 -2.18 7.87
N THR A 463 -13.17 -1.94 7.40
CA THR A 463 -12.59 -2.59 6.21
C THR A 463 -11.15 -3.02 6.49
N ALA A 464 -10.80 -4.21 6.05
CA ALA A 464 -9.46 -4.78 6.19
C ALA A 464 -9.08 -5.59 4.93
N ASN A 465 -9.40 -5.03 3.76
CA ASN A 465 -9.22 -5.63 2.44
C ASN A 465 -10.09 -6.89 2.18
N ASN A 466 -11.02 -7.18 3.06
CA ASN A 466 -12.00 -8.27 2.93
C ASN A 466 -13.08 -7.95 1.90
N ASN A 467 -13.87 -8.92 1.51
CA ASN A 467 -15.07 -8.70 0.69
C ASN A 467 -16.01 -7.71 1.39
N ILE A 468 -16.29 -6.60 0.69
CA ILE A 468 -17.09 -5.48 1.18
C ILE A 468 -18.41 -5.33 0.41
N LEU A 469 -18.67 -6.20 -0.53
CA LEU A 469 -19.86 -6.09 -1.38
C LEU A 469 -21.13 -6.24 -0.54
N PRO A 470 -22.10 -5.34 -0.71
CA PRO A 470 -23.42 -5.54 -0.13
C PRO A 470 -24.06 -6.85 -0.65
N PRO A 471 -24.93 -7.49 0.13
CA PRO A 471 -25.67 -8.66 -0.35
C PRO A 471 -26.36 -8.35 -1.68
N ASN A 472 -26.19 -9.25 -2.67
CA ASN A 472 -26.78 -9.12 -4.02
C ASN A 472 -26.36 -7.86 -4.79
N TYR A 473 -25.14 -7.35 -4.55
CA TYR A 473 -24.62 -6.23 -5.33
C TYR A 473 -24.59 -6.60 -6.82
N PRO A 474 -25.25 -5.82 -7.72
CA PRO A 474 -25.56 -6.28 -9.07
C PRO A 474 -24.43 -6.04 -10.08
N LYS A 475 -23.36 -5.34 -9.69
CA LYS A 475 -22.25 -4.98 -10.60
C LYS A 475 -21.03 -5.83 -10.30
N GLN A 476 -20.29 -6.15 -11.35
CA GLN A 476 -18.98 -6.76 -11.19
C GLN A 476 -17.97 -5.72 -10.70
N LEU A 477 -17.27 -6.02 -9.62
CA LEU A 477 -16.25 -5.14 -9.05
C LEU A 477 -14.94 -5.87 -8.85
N SER A 478 -14.97 -7.01 -8.13
CA SER A 478 -13.87 -7.90 -7.87
C SER A 478 -14.38 -9.28 -7.47
N PHE A 479 -13.49 -10.27 -7.57
CA PHE A 479 -13.70 -11.63 -7.06
C PHE A 479 -12.58 -12.06 -6.13
N GLU A 480 -11.68 -11.13 -5.78
CA GLU A 480 -10.46 -11.40 -5.03
C GLU A 480 -10.31 -10.42 -3.89
N TRP A 481 -10.23 -10.98 -2.70
CA TRP A 481 -10.16 -10.24 -1.44
C TRP A 481 -9.12 -10.86 -0.52
N ALA A 482 -8.62 -10.07 0.43
CA ALA A 482 -7.85 -10.63 1.54
C ALA A 482 -8.75 -11.51 2.44
N SER A 483 -8.13 -12.45 3.14
CA SER A 483 -8.81 -13.27 4.15
C SER A 483 -9.58 -12.41 5.17
N PRO A 484 -10.78 -12.83 5.64
CA PRO A 484 -11.67 -11.99 6.42
C PRO A 484 -11.23 -11.78 7.88
N PHE A 485 -10.20 -12.50 8.36
CA PHE A 485 -9.88 -12.64 9.79
C PHE A 485 -9.61 -11.31 10.50
N ARG A 486 -8.91 -10.36 9.87
CA ARG A 486 -8.63 -9.03 10.44
C ARG A 486 -9.92 -8.22 10.62
N ALA A 487 -10.77 -8.22 9.59
CA ALA A 487 -12.07 -7.55 9.65
C ALA A 487 -13.00 -8.18 10.69
N GLU A 488 -13.08 -9.52 10.72
CA GLU A 488 -13.87 -10.26 11.72
C GLU A 488 -13.40 -9.93 13.16
N ARG A 489 -12.09 -9.88 13.39
CA ARG A 489 -11.55 -9.53 14.69
C ARG A 489 -11.87 -8.09 15.09
N ALA A 490 -11.72 -7.13 14.18
CA ALA A 490 -12.10 -5.74 14.43
C ALA A 490 -13.60 -5.60 14.74
N VAL A 491 -14.46 -6.31 14.01
CA VAL A 491 -15.91 -6.35 14.28
C VAL A 491 -16.21 -6.96 15.65
N GLN A 492 -15.54 -8.06 16.04
CA GLN A 492 -15.68 -8.65 17.37
C GLN A 492 -15.39 -7.60 18.48
N LEU A 493 -14.29 -6.87 18.36
CA LEU A 493 -13.89 -5.87 19.34
C LEU A 493 -14.86 -4.69 19.38
N LEU A 494 -15.27 -4.16 18.21
CA LEU A 494 -16.21 -3.03 18.14
C LEU A 494 -17.65 -3.39 18.52
N SER A 495 -17.99 -4.70 18.60
CA SER A 495 -19.30 -5.17 19.08
C SER A 495 -19.36 -5.31 20.60
N GLU A 496 -18.29 -5.04 21.33
CA GLU A 496 -18.32 -5.02 22.79
C GLU A 496 -19.22 -3.87 23.30
N PRO A 497 -20.07 -4.11 24.32
CA PRO A 497 -21.02 -3.10 24.82
C PRO A 497 -20.30 -2.05 25.69
N LYS A 498 -19.51 -1.19 25.08
CA LYS A 498 -18.78 -0.10 25.78
C LYS A 498 -18.72 1.16 24.95
N LYS A 499 -18.28 2.26 25.58
CA LYS A 499 -17.88 3.49 24.89
C LYS A 499 -16.38 3.44 24.61
N PHE A 500 -16.01 3.60 23.35
CA PHE A 500 -14.61 3.52 22.91
C PHE A 500 -13.88 4.84 23.09
N THR A 501 -12.61 4.74 23.50
CA THR A 501 -11.66 5.84 23.64
C THR A 501 -10.56 5.74 22.61
N VAL A 502 -9.72 6.78 22.45
CA VAL A 502 -8.47 6.74 21.66
C VAL A 502 -7.59 5.58 22.12
N THR A 503 -7.42 5.39 23.44
CA THR A 503 -6.62 4.29 23.99
C THR A 503 -7.17 2.90 23.67
N ASP A 504 -8.49 2.72 23.57
CA ASP A 504 -9.06 1.46 23.08
C ASP A 504 -8.64 1.20 21.64
N PHE A 505 -8.61 2.22 20.80
CA PHE A 505 -8.21 2.12 19.41
C PHE A 505 -6.70 1.86 19.27
N GLU A 506 -5.86 2.45 20.12
CA GLU A 506 -4.43 2.12 20.20
C GLU A 506 -4.25 0.61 20.47
N HIS A 507 -4.94 0.08 21.48
CA HIS A 507 -4.90 -1.36 21.78
C HIS A 507 -5.43 -2.24 20.65
N MET A 508 -6.46 -1.78 19.93
CA MET A 508 -7.01 -2.53 18.78
C MET A 508 -6.02 -2.59 17.63
N GLN A 509 -5.29 -1.50 17.33
CA GLN A 509 -4.29 -1.50 16.24
C GLN A 509 -3.06 -2.38 16.56
N TYR A 510 -2.85 -2.76 17.83
CA TYR A 510 -1.82 -3.69 18.27
C TYR A 510 -2.39 -5.05 18.73
N ASP A 511 -3.63 -5.39 18.34
CA ASP A 511 -4.21 -6.70 18.66
C ASP A 511 -3.58 -7.80 17.80
N VAL A 512 -2.97 -8.79 18.47
CA VAL A 512 -2.26 -9.93 17.87
C VAL A 512 -3.00 -11.25 18.04
N VAL A 513 -4.31 -11.22 18.28
CA VAL A 513 -5.13 -12.43 18.36
C VAL A 513 -5.35 -12.99 16.96
N SER A 514 -4.90 -14.22 16.72
CA SER A 514 -5.05 -14.95 15.46
C SER A 514 -6.35 -15.76 15.45
N LEU A 515 -7.31 -15.36 14.63
CA LEU A 515 -8.54 -16.14 14.43
C LEU A 515 -8.27 -17.47 13.70
N PRO A 516 -7.33 -17.56 12.73
CA PRO A 516 -6.90 -18.86 12.21
C PRO A 516 -6.39 -19.82 13.29
N ALA A 517 -5.63 -19.32 14.27
CA ALA A 517 -5.17 -20.15 15.39
C ALA A 517 -6.35 -20.71 16.20
N ARG A 518 -7.36 -19.90 16.52
CA ARG A 518 -8.58 -20.33 17.20
C ARG A 518 -9.36 -21.39 16.41
N ARG A 519 -9.46 -21.22 15.09
CA ARG A 519 -10.08 -22.21 14.21
C ARG A 519 -9.30 -23.52 14.18
N LEU A 520 -7.96 -23.46 14.06
CA LEU A 520 -7.12 -24.65 14.11
C LEU A 520 -7.21 -25.35 15.48
N GLN A 521 -7.26 -24.62 16.60
CA GLN A 521 -7.51 -25.20 17.92
C GLN A 521 -8.84 -25.98 17.97
N ALA A 522 -9.90 -25.44 17.36
CA ALA A 522 -11.20 -26.12 17.31
C ALA A 522 -11.14 -27.41 16.45
N ILE A 523 -10.42 -27.38 15.34
CA ILE A 523 -10.17 -28.54 14.48
C ILE A 523 -9.39 -29.62 15.26
N VAL A 524 -8.28 -29.23 15.91
CA VAL A 524 -7.41 -30.12 16.68
C VAL A 524 -8.13 -30.75 17.87
N ARG A 525 -9.06 -30.03 18.54
CA ARG A 525 -9.90 -30.62 19.58
C ARG A 525 -10.75 -31.78 19.07
N LYS A 526 -11.24 -31.72 17.83
CA LYS A 526 -12.06 -32.74 17.17
C LYS A 526 -11.21 -33.90 16.60
N SER A 527 -9.99 -33.58 16.17
CA SER A 527 -9.08 -34.51 15.46
C SER A 527 -7.66 -34.41 16.01
N ARG A 528 -7.54 -34.75 17.30
CA ARG A 528 -6.30 -34.62 18.05
C ARG A 528 -5.20 -35.50 17.47
N PRO A 529 -4.00 -34.98 17.15
CA PRO A 529 -2.82 -35.76 16.81
C PRO A 529 -2.46 -36.76 17.94
N ALA A 530 -2.09 -37.98 17.57
CA ALA A 530 -1.68 -39.01 18.53
C ALA A 530 -0.26 -38.79 19.07
N ARG A 531 0.56 -37.99 18.35
CA ARG A 531 1.96 -37.67 18.70
C ARG A 531 2.07 -36.27 19.29
N HIS A 532 3.16 -35.98 20.01
CA HIS A 532 3.47 -34.66 20.58
C HIS A 532 2.39 -34.10 21.51
N GLY A 533 1.85 -34.97 22.38
CA GLY A 533 0.73 -34.60 23.25
C GLY A 533 0.97 -33.37 24.12
N ASP A 534 2.20 -33.14 24.58
CA ASP A 534 2.63 -31.97 25.37
C ASP A 534 2.54 -30.67 24.56
N VAL A 535 3.01 -30.68 23.30
CA VAL A 535 2.94 -29.53 22.41
C VAL A 535 1.48 -29.22 22.01
N VAL A 536 0.71 -30.29 21.73
CA VAL A 536 -0.72 -30.16 21.42
C VAL A 536 -1.49 -29.59 22.61
N ASP A 537 -1.21 -30.05 23.84
CA ASP A 537 -1.86 -29.53 25.04
C ASP A 537 -1.53 -28.07 25.30
N GLU A 538 -0.29 -27.69 25.09
CA GLU A 538 0.13 -26.28 25.17
C GLU A 538 -0.58 -25.40 24.12
N PHE A 539 -0.62 -25.85 22.87
CA PHE A 539 -1.34 -25.17 21.80
C PHE A 539 -2.84 -25.02 22.11
N LEU A 540 -3.50 -26.06 22.62
CA LEU A 540 -4.92 -26.03 22.94
C LEU A 540 -5.28 -25.14 24.14
N LYS A 541 -4.33 -24.86 25.04
CA LYS A 541 -4.48 -23.95 26.19
C LYS A 541 -4.11 -22.49 25.87
N TRP A 542 -3.40 -22.27 24.76
CA TRP A 542 -2.93 -20.96 24.36
C TRP A 542 -4.11 -20.04 23.98
N ASP A 543 -4.01 -18.75 24.32
CA ASP A 543 -5.03 -17.74 24.09
C ASP A 543 -5.09 -17.24 22.63
N ALA A 544 -4.27 -17.81 21.76
CA ALA A 544 -4.10 -17.44 20.35
C ALA A 544 -3.52 -16.04 20.10
N ARG A 545 -2.78 -15.49 21.07
CA ARG A 545 -2.06 -14.22 20.92
C ARG A 545 -0.65 -14.48 20.38
N VAL A 546 -0.39 -14.06 19.16
CA VAL A 546 0.92 -14.23 18.49
C VAL A 546 1.87 -13.15 18.98
N THR A 547 2.24 -13.19 20.26
CA THR A 547 3.22 -12.25 20.84
C THR A 547 4.64 -12.64 20.43
N ALA A 548 5.58 -11.70 20.50
CA ALA A 548 6.96 -11.92 20.11
C ALA A 548 7.65 -13.06 20.90
N ASP A 549 7.28 -13.29 22.14
CA ASP A 549 7.78 -14.33 23.03
C ASP A 549 6.97 -15.63 23.02
N SER A 550 5.86 -15.70 22.24
CA SER A 550 4.97 -16.85 22.19
C SER A 550 5.65 -18.08 21.60
N ARG A 551 5.80 -19.14 22.40
CA ARG A 551 6.20 -20.46 21.93
C ARG A 551 5.09 -21.17 21.15
N PRO A 552 3.82 -21.21 21.64
CA PRO A 552 2.72 -21.76 20.86
C PRO A 552 2.48 -21.03 19.55
N GLY A 553 2.74 -19.69 19.49
CA GLY A 553 2.68 -18.90 18.28
C GLY A 553 3.68 -19.37 17.23
N LEU A 554 4.94 -19.61 17.61
CA LEU A 554 5.95 -20.18 16.71
C LEU A 554 5.51 -21.55 16.15
N VAL A 555 5.03 -22.44 17.03
CA VAL A 555 4.56 -23.76 16.61
C VAL A 555 3.37 -23.63 15.67
N PHE A 556 2.40 -22.78 15.99
CA PHE A 556 1.22 -22.53 15.18
C PHE A 556 1.57 -22.10 13.76
N GLU A 557 2.42 -21.09 13.60
CA GLU A 557 2.78 -20.54 12.29
C GLU A 557 3.45 -21.57 11.39
N LEU A 558 4.40 -22.34 11.93
CA LEU A 558 5.05 -23.40 11.15
C LEU A 558 4.15 -24.60 10.91
N TRP A 559 3.25 -24.91 11.85
CA TRP A 559 2.24 -25.95 11.66
C TRP A 559 1.25 -25.57 10.56
N LEU A 560 0.77 -24.31 10.57
CA LEU A 560 -0.12 -23.78 9.55
C LEU A 560 0.53 -23.82 8.15
N SER A 561 1.79 -23.41 8.04
CA SER A 561 2.57 -23.49 6.80
C SER A 561 2.72 -24.93 6.29
N ALA A 562 3.00 -25.86 7.20
CA ALA A 562 3.10 -27.28 6.88
C ALA A 562 1.74 -27.87 6.46
N LEU A 563 0.63 -27.47 7.10
CA LEU A 563 -0.74 -27.86 6.72
C LEU A 563 -1.12 -27.38 5.32
N ILE A 564 -0.76 -26.17 4.96
CA ILE A 564 -0.96 -25.65 3.60
C ILE A 564 -0.29 -26.59 2.58
N SER A 565 0.96 -26.99 2.84
CA SER A 565 1.71 -27.90 1.96
C SER A 565 1.14 -29.31 1.90
N GLU A 566 0.34 -29.75 2.91
CA GLU A 566 -0.35 -31.04 2.94
C GLU A 566 -1.68 -31.02 2.19
N ILE A 567 -2.39 -29.91 2.24
CA ILE A 567 -3.78 -29.82 1.77
C ILE A 567 -3.87 -29.36 0.33
N TYR A 568 -3.02 -28.38 -0.03
CA TYR A 568 -2.98 -27.86 -1.40
C TYR A 568 -2.26 -28.83 -2.35
N PRO A 569 -2.67 -28.90 -3.62
CA PRO A 569 -1.93 -29.65 -4.61
C PRO A 569 -0.46 -29.22 -4.66
N ARG A 570 0.45 -30.18 -4.91
CA ARG A 570 1.87 -29.87 -5.10
C ARG A 570 2.01 -28.89 -6.25
N ASP A 571 2.92 -27.92 -6.12
CA ASP A 571 3.20 -26.90 -7.12
C ASP A 571 2.00 -26.00 -7.46
N TRP A 572 1.10 -25.80 -6.50
CA TRP A 572 -0.06 -24.91 -6.65
C TRP A 572 0.39 -23.50 -7.03
N PRO A 573 -0.03 -22.96 -8.20
CA PRO A 573 0.33 -21.62 -8.60
C PRO A 573 -0.38 -20.55 -7.76
N GLY A 574 0.32 -19.47 -7.42
CA GLY A 574 -0.25 -18.32 -6.71
C GLY A 574 -0.44 -18.52 -5.21
N GLY A 575 -1.23 -17.63 -4.63
CA GLY A 575 -1.51 -17.61 -3.19
C GLY A 575 -2.50 -18.70 -2.76
N VAL A 576 -2.50 -18.98 -1.45
CA VAL A 576 -3.46 -19.90 -0.83
C VAL A 576 -4.59 -19.13 -0.15
N ARG A 577 -5.80 -19.69 -0.20
CA ARG A 577 -6.97 -19.17 0.50
C ARG A 577 -7.10 -19.86 1.86
N LEU A 578 -6.52 -19.24 2.89
CA LEU A 578 -6.46 -19.83 4.23
C LEU A 578 -7.84 -20.13 4.82
N GLU A 579 -8.80 -19.25 4.63
CA GLU A 579 -10.19 -19.43 5.08
C GLU A 579 -10.86 -20.64 4.40
N VAL A 580 -10.52 -20.90 3.13
CA VAL A 580 -11.01 -22.06 2.37
C VAL A 580 -10.41 -23.34 2.93
N MET A 581 -9.09 -23.38 3.14
CA MET A 581 -8.40 -24.53 3.73
C MET A 581 -8.95 -24.88 5.13
N LEU A 582 -9.09 -23.88 5.99
CA LEU A 582 -9.62 -24.11 7.34
C LEU A 582 -11.07 -24.63 7.30
N LYS A 583 -11.90 -24.11 6.39
CA LYS A 583 -13.27 -24.60 6.17
C LYS A 583 -13.27 -26.08 5.74
N MET A 584 -12.41 -26.46 4.81
CA MET A 584 -12.27 -27.87 4.37
C MET A 584 -11.89 -28.78 5.54
N LEU A 585 -10.97 -28.36 6.41
CA LEU A 585 -10.55 -29.10 7.59
C LEU A 585 -11.64 -29.17 8.67
N GLU A 586 -12.47 -28.12 8.81
CA GLU A 586 -13.63 -28.09 9.73
C GLU A 586 -14.71 -29.08 9.30
N GLU A 587 -14.97 -29.16 7.99
CA GLU A 587 -15.97 -30.06 7.40
C GLU A 587 -15.50 -31.52 7.38
N ARG A 588 -14.25 -31.76 7.05
CA ARG A 588 -13.63 -33.09 6.95
C ARG A 588 -12.23 -33.11 7.57
N PRO A 589 -12.12 -33.12 8.90
CA PRO A 589 -10.82 -33.19 9.56
C PRO A 589 -10.05 -34.43 9.14
N ASN A 590 -8.77 -34.25 8.79
CA ASN A 590 -7.85 -35.36 8.50
C ASN A 590 -6.78 -35.43 9.60
N PRO A 591 -6.94 -36.37 10.60
CA PRO A 591 -5.99 -36.47 11.70
C PRO A 591 -4.56 -36.81 11.27
N HIS A 592 -4.39 -37.55 10.17
CA HIS A 592 -3.06 -37.88 9.64
C HIS A 592 -2.36 -36.68 9.06
N SER A 593 -3.02 -35.91 8.18
CA SER A 593 -2.45 -34.68 7.63
C SER A 593 -2.13 -33.66 8.72
N ILE A 594 -2.99 -33.57 9.76
CA ILE A 594 -2.77 -32.65 10.90
C ILE A 594 -1.52 -33.07 11.68
N ALA A 595 -1.34 -34.41 11.94
CA ALA A 595 -0.20 -34.95 12.65
C ALA A 595 1.10 -34.85 11.86
N ASP A 596 1.07 -35.18 10.57
CA ASP A 596 2.25 -35.15 9.71
C ASP A 596 2.74 -33.69 9.46
N ALA A 597 1.80 -32.74 9.38
CA ALA A 597 2.15 -31.33 9.34
C ALA A 597 2.80 -30.85 10.64
N LEU A 598 2.32 -31.32 11.82
CA LEU A 598 2.93 -31.00 13.10
C LEU A 598 4.35 -31.57 13.20
N ASP A 599 4.56 -32.82 12.79
CA ASP A 599 5.90 -33.44 12.76
C ASP A 599 6.89 -32.59 11.92
N ARG A 600 6.47 -32.15 10.73
CA ARG A 600 7.32 -31.32 9.89
C ARG A 600 7.60 -29.95 10.50
N ALA A 601 6.59 -29.34 11.12
CA ALA A 601 6.76 -28.06 11.81
C ALA A 601 7.79 -28.18 12.92
N LEU A 602 7.65 -29.19 13.79
CA LEU A 602 8.57 -29.45 14.90
C LEU A 602 9.99 -29.76 14.41
N ALA A 603 10.13 -30.61 13.39
CA ALA A 603 11.44 -30.89 12.79
C ALA A 603 12.11 -29.65 12.20
N THR A 604 11.32 -28.71 11.66
CA THR A 604 11.84 -27.44 11.17
C THR A 604 12.30 -26.54 12.31
N ILE A 605 11.49 -26.43 13.39
CA ILE A 605 11.84 -25.66 14.57
C ILE A 605 13.10 -26.22 15.24
N GLU A 606 13.15 -27.53 15.50
CA GLU A 606 14.28 -28.19 16.18
C GLU A 606 15.59 -28.04 15.40
N ARG A 607 15.53 -28.06 14.06
CA ARG A 607 16.71 -27.82 13.21
C ARG A 607 17.24 -26.39 13.35
N ALA A 608 16.34 -25.39 13.42
CA ALA A 608 16.70 -23.99 13.51
C ALA A 608 17.02 -23.55 14.96
N LEU A 609 16.30 -24.12 15.92
CA LEU A 609 16.33 -23.80 17.35
C LEU A 609 16.43 -25.10 18.16
N PRO A 610 17.63 -25.70 18.31
CA PRO A 610 17.81 -26.99 18.96
C PRO A 610 17.38 -27.03 20.43
N HIS A 611 17.38 -25.87 21.08
CA HIS A 611 17.04 -25.74 22.50
C HIS A 611 15.62 -25.22 22.67
N ARG A 612 14.73 -26.02 23.24
CA ARG A 612 13.30 -25.72 23.37
C ARG A 612 13.00 -24.45 24.19
N GLU A 613 13.87 -24.06 25.09
CA GLU A 613 13.82 -22.81 25.85
C GLU A 613 14.03 -21.55 24.98
N THR A 614 14.57 -21.71 23.77
CA THR A 614 14.75 -20.62 22.81
C THR A 614 13.53 -20.46 21.86
N TRP A 615 12.57 -21.38 21.92
CA TRP A 615 11.39 -21.34 21.08
C TRP A 615 10.51 -20.15 21.43
N ARG A 616 10.49 -19.18 20.55
CA ARG A 616 9.63 -17.99 20.61
C ARG A 616 9.43 -17.43 19.20
N TRP A 617 8.30 -16.79 18.98
CA TRP A 617 7.96 -16.28 17.66
C TRP A 617 9.03 -15.34 17.10
N SER A 618 9.53 -14.41 17.89
CA SER A 618 10.59 -13.47 17.48
C SER A 618 11.93 -14.11 17.11
N ALA A 619 12.17 -15.38 17.45
CA ALA A 619 13.37 -16.07 16.97
C ALA A 619 13.30 -16.39 15.46
N ALA A 620 12.08 -16.57 14.93
CA ALA A 620 11.83 -16.76 13.49
C ALA A 620 11.29 -15.50 12.81
N HIS A 621 10.74 -14.54 13.56
CA HIS A 621 9.99 -13.42 13.03
C HIS A 621 10.49 -12.09 13.64
N SER A 622 11.51 -11.53 13.02
CA SER A 622 12.16 -10.28 13.44
C SER A 622 12.52 -9.44 12.22
N LEU A 623 12.10 -8.18 12.25
CA LEU A 623 12.26 -7.23 11.16
C LEU A 623 13.63 -6.54 11.23
N MET A 624 14.34 -6.50 10.12
CA MET A 624 15.44 -5.57 9.86
C MET A 624 15.02 -4.60 8.77
N MET A 625 15.12 -3.29 9.01
CA MET A 625 14.84 -2.31 7.98
C MET A 625 16.14 -1.96 7.26
N GLN A 626 16.24 -2.37 6.00
CA GLN A 626 17.40 -2.08 5.17
C GLN A 626 17.23 -0.73 4.46
N HIS A 627 18.28 0.09 4.54
CA HIS A 627 18.36 1.29 3.71
C HIS A 627 18.69 0.88 2.26
N PRO A 628 18.21 1.60 1.22
CA PRO A 628 18.50 1.25 -0.18
C PRO A 628 19.97 1.12 -0.55
N LEU A 629 20.87 1.71 0.20
CA LEU A 629 22.32 1.57 0.03
C LEU A 629 22.93 0.39 0.79
N ASP A 630 22.13 -0.34 1.58
CA ASP A 630 22.53 -1.48 2.41
C ASP A 630 23.81 -1.25 3.23
N ARG A 631 23.97 -0.03 3.76
CA ARG A 631 25.06 0.29 4.68
C ARG A 631 24.65 -0.04 6.11
N ALA A 632 25.50 -0.74 6.84
CA ALA A 632 25.22 -1.17 8.22
C ALA A 632 24.89 -0.01 9.17
N ASP A 633 25.53 1.17 8.96
CA ASP A 633 25.29 2.39 9.75
C ASP A 633 24.01 3.14 9.36
N PHE A 634 23.43 2.83 8.19
CA PHE A 634 22.15 3.37 7.73
C PHE A 634 20.99 2.42 8.03
N ASN A 635 21.26 1.12 8.12
CA ASN A 635 20.24 0.12 8.44
C ASN A 635 19.71 0.28 9.87
N VAL A 636 18.45 -0.05 10.09
CA VAL A 636 17.86 -0.14 11.43
C VAL A 636 18.08 -1.55 11.98
N PRO A 637 18.59 -1.69 13.22
CA PRO A 637 18.81 -2.99 13.84
C PRO A 637 17.55 -3.85 13.88
N ARG A 638 17.74 -5.17 13.90
CA ARG A 638 16.64 -6.12 13.93
C ARG A 638 15.79 -5.97 15.20
N VAL A 639 14.48 -5.85 15.03
CA VAL A 639 13.51 -5.74 16.11
C VAL A 639 12.50 -6.90 16.07
N PRO A 640 12.05 -7.41 17.24
CA PRO A 640 10.99 -8.43 17.28
C PRO A 640 9.69 -7.94 16.65
N ARG A 641 9.00 -8.82 15.90
CA ARG A 641 7.68 -8.54 15.33
C ARG A 641 6.65 -9.51 15.89
N PRO A 642 5.69 -9.03 16.70
CA PRO A 642 4.49 -9.79 17.06
C PRO A 642 3.52 -9.84 15.88
N GLY A 643 2.45 -10.66 16.00
CA GLY A 643 1.43 -10.82 14.98
C GLY A 643 1.82 -11.70 13.82
N ASP A 644 0.87 -11.89 12.91
CA ASP A 644 0.97 -12.58 11.63
C ASP A 644 0.21 -11.79 10.55
N SER A 645 0.11 -12.31 9.33
CA SER A 645 -0.63 -11.64 8.23
C SER A 645 -2.15 -11.52 8.50
N ASN A 646 -2.69 -12.26 9.47
CA ASN A 646 -4.13 -12.36 9.76
C ASN A 646 -4.53 -11.71 11.09
N THR A 647 -3.59 -11.18 11.85
CA THR A 647 -3.86 -10.37 13.06
C THR A 647 -4.11 -8.91 12.67
N ILE A 648 -4.80 -8.13 13.52
CA ILE A 648 -4.99 -6.69 13.28
C ILE A 648 -3.64 -5.99 13.21
N ASP A 649 -2.75 -6.19 14.21
CA ASP A 649 -1.34 -5.82 14.07
C ASP A 649 -0.68 -6.77 13.07
N ALA A 650 -0.90 -6.48 11.79
CA ALA A 650 -0.44 -7.35 10.73
C ALA A 650 1.09 -7.29 10.59
N ALA A 651 1.68 -8.47 10.54
CA ALA A 651 3.11 -8.68 10.33
C ALA A 651 3.30 -9.77 9.28
N GLY A 652 3.24 -9.37 8.02
CA GLY A 652 3.36 -10.27 6.87
C GLY A 652 4.81 -10.44 6.40
N GLY A 653 4.99 -11.44 5.52
CA GLY A 653 6.31 -11.83 5.03
C GLY A 653 7.03 -12.81 5.96
N THR A 654 8.25 -13.17 5.61
CA THR A 654 9.04 -14.17 6.37
C THR A 654 9.63 -13.64 7.66
N SER A 655 9.77 -12.33 7.78
CA SER A 655 10.39 -11.64 8.91
C SER A 655 9.54 -10.48 9.46
N GLY A 656 8.25 -10.41 9.07
CA GLY A 656 7.38 -9.29 9.46
C GLY A 656 7.74 -7.98 8.73
N GLU A 657 8.30 -8.08 7.54
CA GLU A 657 8.74 -6.95 6.71
C GLU A 657 7.57 -6.17 6.09
N SER A 658 6.35 -6.69 6.15
CA SER A 658 5.13 -6.01 5.72
C SER A 658 4.18 -5.79 6.88
N GLY A 659 3.62 -4.60 6.99
CA GLY A 659 2.67 -4.24 8.05
C GLY A 659 2.47 -2.74 8.17
N ALA A 660 1.93 -2.29 9.30
CA ALA A 660 1.66 -0.89 9.57
C ALA A 660 2.94 -0.15 9.98
N SER A 661 3.61 0.53 9.04
CA SER A 661 4.67 1.50 9.40
C SER A 661 4.09 2.80 9.94
N TYR A 662 2.90 3.17 9.47
CA TYR A 662 2.14 4.35 9.90
C TYR A 662 0.80 3.92 10.49
N ARG A 663 0.39 4.53 11.60
CA ARG A 663 -0.92 4.38 12.22
C ARG A 663 -1.44 5.74 12.62
N GLN A 664 -2.75 5.97 12.44
CA GLN A 664 -3.44 7.16 12.92
C GLN A 664 -4.72 6.80 13.68
N ILE A 665 -5.04 7.58 14.70
CA ILE A 665 -6.33 7.59 15.38
C ILE A 665 -6.77 9.04 15.51
N LEU A 666 -7.86 9.39 14.83
CA LEU A 666 -8.35 10.77 14.70
C LEU A 666 -9.58 10.97 15.57
N ASP A 667 -9.49 11.89 16.54
CA ASP A 667 -10.59 12.26 17.45
C ASP A 667 -11.32 13.50 16.88
N VAL A 668 -12.49 13.26 16.30
CA VAL A 668 -13.30 14.33 15.68
C VAL A 668 -13.87 15.30 16.71
N ALA A 669 -13.86 14.96 17.99
CA ALA A 669 -14.28 15.88 19.07
C ALA A 669 -13.25 17.00 19.33
N ASP A 670 -11.97 16.70 19.15
CA ASP A 670 -10.86 17.62 19.35
C ASP A 670 -9.64 17.09 18.56
N TRP A 671 -9.31 17.75 17.48
CA TRP A 671 -8.24 17.33 16.59
C TRP A 671 -6.86 17.23 17.27
N ASP A 672 -6.59 18.06 18.29
CA ASP A 672 -5.33 18.00 19.05
C ASP A 672 -5.20 16.75 19.96
N ARG A 673 -6.29 15.96 20.10
CA ARG A 673 -6.29 14.67 20.80
C ARG A 673 -6.03 13.49 19.85
N SER A 674 -5.93 13.75 18.56
CA SER A 674 -5.53 12.75 17.58
C SER A 674 -4.10 12.31 17.82
N VAL A 675 -3.84 11.02 17.55
CA VAL A 675 -2.53 10.43 17.78
C VAL A 675 -2.07 9.63 16.55
N VAL A 676 -0.76 9.58 16.36
CA VAL A 676 -0.12 8.87 15.24
C VAL A 676 1.16 8.16 15.69
N THR A 677 1.62 7.23 14.86
CA THR A 677 3.00 6.71 14.91
C THR A 677 3.49 6.44 13.49
N ASN A 678 4.78 6.68 13.23
CA ASN A 678 5.42 6.44 11.93
C ASN A 678 6.86 5.91 12.13
N THR A 679 7.16 4.73 11.63
CA THR A 679 8.48 4.11 11.87
C THR A 679 9.36 4.18 10.61
N PRO A 680 10.70 4.32 10.77
CA PRO A 680 11.42 4.50 12.02
C PRO A 680 11.51 5.95 12.48
N GLY A 681 11.18 6.93 11.64
CA GLY A 681 11.21 8.36 11.89
C GLY A 681 10.81 9.20 10.67
N GLU A 682 10.74 10.52 10.83
CA GLU A 682 10.29 11.44 9.79
C GLU A 682 11.39 11.88 8.81
N SER A 683 12.67 11.71 9.17
CA SER A 683 13.79 12.04 8.28
C SER A 683 14.33 10.82 7.55
N GLY A 684 14.84 11.02 6.34
CA GLY A 684 15.61 10.04 5.56
C GLY A 684 17.11 10.25 5.68
N ASP A 685 17.56 11.36 6.26
CA ASP A 685 18.98 11.64 6.50
C ASP A 685 19.49 10.83 7.70
N PRO A 686 20.43 9.87 7.51
CA PRO A 686 20.98 9.07 8.60
C PRO A 686 21.66 9.87 9.70
N GLN A 687 21.99 11.15 9.46
CA GLN A 687 22.60 12.05 10.43
C GLN A 687 21.57 12.85 11.24
N SER A 688 20.29 12.79 10.86
CA SER A 688 19.19 13.48 11.55
C SER A 688 18.82 12.74 12.84
N GLN A 689 18.49 13.49 13.89
CA GLN A 689 17.89 12.91 15.08
C GLN A 689 16.55 12.21 14.80
N HIS A 690 15.78 12.70 13.79
CA HIS A 690 14.50 12.13 13.36
C HIS A 690 14.62 10.99 12.35
N TYR A 691 15.79 10.37 12.24
CA TYR A 691 16.00 9.23 11.34
C TYR A 691 15.34 7.95 11.87
N ARG A 692 15.41 7.71 13.19
CA ARG A 692 14.88 6.51 13.85
C ARG A 692 14.39 6.73 15.28
N ASP A 693 14.08 7.95 15.64
CA ASP A 693 13.66 8.33 17.00
C ASP A 693 12.27 7.80 17.36
N LEU A 694 11.42 7.45 16.38
CA LEU A 694 10.09 6.89 16.59
C LEU A 694 10.07 5.35 16.63
N LEU A 695 11.22 4.68 16.43
CA LEU A 695 11.29 3.22 16.36
C LEU A 695 10.82 2.54 17.64
N ASP A 696 11.34 2.96 18.81
CA ASP A 696 11.04 2.33 20.09
C ASP A 696 9.57 2.49 20.48
N ASP A 697 8.98 3.64 20.21
CA ASP A 697 7.57 3.88 20.44
C ASP A 697 6.69 3.00 19.54
N TRP A 698 7.05 2.88 18.26
CA TRP A 698 6.35 1.99 17.32
C TRP A 698 6.46 0.51 17.75
N VAL A 699 7.64 0.02 18.16
CA VAL A 699 7.84 -1.36 18.62
C VAL A 699 7.05 -1.68 19.88
N THR A 700 6.91 -0.68 20.78
CA THR A 700 6.23 -0.86 22.08
C THR A 700 4.74 -0.49 22.06
N GLY A 701 4.20 -0.13 20.89
CA GLY A 701 2.78 0.20 20.74
C GLY A 701 2.38 1.58 21.24
N LYS A 702 3.31 2.51 21.29
CA LYS A 702 3.04 3.88 21.72
C LYS A 702 2.79 4.81 20.54
N TYR A 703 1.99 5.81 20.79
CA TYR A 703 1.67 6.89 19.86
C TYR A 703 2.17 8.23 20.39
N HIS A 704 2.33 9.17 19.48
CA HIS A 704 2.54 10.57 19.82
C HIS A 704 1.35 11.43 19.35
N PRO A 705 1.12 12.61 19.97
CA PRO A 705 0.12 13.56 19.51
C PRO A 705 0.32 13.96 18.05
N LEU A 706 -0.77 14.33 17.37
CA LEU A 706 -0.78 14.97 16.07
C LEU A 706 -1.25 16.42 16.23
N PRO A 707 -0.38 17.37 16.62
CA PRO A 707 -0.77 18.75 16.89
C PRO A 707 -1.36 19.41 15.65
N PHE A 708 -2.57 20.00 15.78
CA PHE A 708 -3.26 20.66 14.68
C PHE A 708 -3.52 22.14 14.92
N SER A 709 -4.01 22.51 16.10
CA SER A 709 -4.18 23.92 16.43
C SER A 709 -2.84 24.64 16.52
N ARG A 710 -2.80 25.90 16.11
CA ARG A 710 -1.56 26.70 16.21
C ARG A 710 -0.97 26.65 17.63
N LYS A 711 -1.82 26.65 18.67
CA LYS A 711 -1.40 26.56 20.06
C LYS A 711 -0.69 25.26 20.39
N ALA A 712 -1.23 24.12 19.92
CA ALA A 712 -0.62 22.81 20.14
C ALA A 712 0.70 22.67 19.37
N VAL A 713 0.75 23.15 18.12
CA VAL A 713 1.96 23.18 17.31
C VAL A 713 3.06 24.01 17.96
N GLU A 714 2.74 25.21 18.46
CA GLU A 714 3.71 26.05 19.18
C GLU A 714 4.22 25.40 20.48
N ALA A 715 3.36 24.65 21.16
CA ALA A 715 3.74 23.95 22.40
C ALA A 715 4.68 22.75 22.14
N ALA A 716 4.61 22.16 20.95
CA ALA A 716 5.45 21.05 20.53
C ALA A 716 6.67 21.47 19.66
N ALA A 717 6.83 22.77 19.40
CA ALA A 717 7.84 23.28 18.47
C ALA A 717 9.28 22.97 18.95
N GLU A 718 10.07 22.40 18.08
CA GLU A 718 11.51 22.12 18.26
C GLU A 718 12.37 23.01 17.37
N GLU A 719 12.02 23.14 16.08
CA GLU A 719 12.73 23.95 15.09
C GLU A 719 11.78 24.89 14.39
N ARG A 720 12.24 26.08 14.06
CA ARG A 720 11.51 27.06 13.26
C ARG A 720 12.33 27.50 12.07
N ILE A 721 11.84 27.26 10.87
CA ILE A 721 12.47 27.62 9.61
C ILE A 721 11.63 28.73 8.96
N ILE A 722 12.28 29.82 8.58
CA ILE A 722 11.66 30.90 7.82
C ILE A 722 12.22 30.89 6.41
N LEU A 723 11.36 30.70 5.43
CA LEU A 723 11.72 30.84 4.01
C LEU A 723 11.28 32.23 3.57
N GLU A 724 12.20 33.01 3.02
CA GLU A 724 11.93 34.37 2.52
C GLU A 724 12.19 34.45 1.01
N PRO A 725 11.42 35.25 0.25
CA PRO A 725 11.75 35.54 -1.13
C PRO A 725 13.15 36.13 -1.25
N LYS A 726 13.88 35.71 -2.31
CA LYS A 726 15.20 36.24 -2.61
C LYS A 726 15.12 37.47 -3.49
#